data_909ab6e2755b69a9338649998b71ee40
#
_entry.id   909ab6e2755b69a9338649998b71ee40
#
_cell.length_a   1.000
_cell.length_b   1.000
_cell.length_c   1.000
_cell.angle_alpha   90.00
_cell.angle_beta   90.00
_cell.angle_gamma   90.00
#
_symmetry.space_group_name_H-M   'P 1'
#
loop_
_entity.id
_entity.type
_entity.pdbx_description
1 polymer ?
#
loop_
_entity_poly.entity_id
_entity_poly.type
_entity_poly.pdbx_seq_one_letter_code
_entity_poly.pdbx_strand_id
1 'polypeptide(L)'
;MDHTNKIRQIWRLTSLFLFLSIISLAATAQVQVSGSINDQQGNGISKATIKFKSGKDQLNLSSDSLGNFSIILSKAANYTLTISAIGYSTFSKNYLINGLGDFKLDPIPLSPANEELQTVEIIGTNGKKYYGNYSFSATKTATLNKDIPQAISSISKELIADRQAAVLADAVKNVTSVSQSSFYNQFSIRGINQNEEGTIINGMRTRQNYFNQPLTNNLERIEVIKGPASATFSSVDPGGSINLVTKKPLSEDRKEISISGGSFSTVRGALDFTGPLNTEKTLLYRLNLGYEDSKSFRDLQFRKGYIIAPSFSYIPNDKTSLNVEVVMNNSNSRLDRGQPIFGAIAGQTDLNSTPIRFNLGASNDKFNTQDLMLMANFSHKISKGISFNMAYMKQNWNEDLVEHRTNNAFAVDENNQPIRSLAGMIAVQRQQKFATDNISTYLSINTHTFGLEHKMVVGYDRIMNQKLRGGGINTAQGYRLKDGTIATRYDVTKKDLYQFRVVNGVNAPVPNVEHFNLANPSYTLKNLNDYVFSKVEIPPSYYLVNGVYLQDQIKYQQLTLTLGLRQEWYEDYSNYRLSNESKISRHKLLPRLGLTYAVNAHINIYGTYLQGYQPQGNTSSLVIVPPPTGSNFKPLESNLKELGAKSEWLEGNLMVNISLFEINQKNLLMNANDPFDVNRLIERGAQRSRGIEIESSGFIRPNWQFNVGYSYVDAVVTEDIDPLIIGQRVQNTPKHSASLWTRYNMESRTLKGIGFGAGLQYSGNKLPLYIRDFTLPGFTVADAAIYYTPAASRVQLAMNINNIFNKTYWVGAQNYLRLFPGTPRNVMFNVTYRI
;
A
#
# COMPACT_ATOMS: atom_id res chain seq x y z
N MET A 1 -29.54 -69.39 -59.03
CA MET A 1 -29.23 -68.02 -58.69
C MET A 1 -29.99 -67.51 -57.41
N ASP A 2 -30.46 -68.36 -56.55
CA ASP A 2 -31.32 -67.92 -55.40
C ASP A 2 -30.79 -68.23 -53.99
N HIS A 3 -29.71 -68.99 -53.92
CA HIS A 3 -29.11 -69.29 -52.59
C HIS A 3 -28.09 -68.24 -52.07
N THR A 4 -27.49 -67.43 -52.97
CA THR A 4 -26.48 -66.45 -52.64
C THR A 4 -27.09 -65.12 -52.05
N ASN A 5 -28.34 -64.85 -52.39
CA ASN A 5 -29.03 -63.60 -51.92
C ASN A 5 -29.59 -63.77 -50.56
N LYS A 6 -29.99 -64.94 -50.11
CA LYS A 6 -30.48 -65.23 -48.73
C LYS A 6 -29.32 -65.15 -47.68
N ILE A 7 -28.15 -65.65 -48.07
CA ILE A 7 -26.98 -65.62 -47.16
C ILE A 7 -26.47 -64.15 -46.96
N ARG A 8 -26.53 -63.32 -48.00
CA ARG A 8 -26.17 -61.89 -47.90
C ARG A 8 -27.19 -61.10 -47.06
N GLN A 9 -28.48 -61.40 -47.11
CA GLN A 9 -29.45 -60.75 -46.23
C GLN A 9 -29.31 -61.21 -44.77
N ILE A 10 -29.03 -62.46 -44.46
CA ILE A 10 -28.80 -62.93 -43.11
C ILE A 10 -27.53 -62.29 -42.54
N TRP A 11 -26.45 -62.17 -43.32
CA TRP A 11 -25.23 -61.48 -42.84
C TRP A 11 -25.43 -59.95 -42.63
N ARG A 12 -26.26 -59.31 -43.40
CA ARG A 12 -26.63 -57.90 -43.18
C ARG A 12 -27.49 -57.72 -41.94
N LEU A 13 -28.44 -58.61 -41.67
CA LEU A 13 -29.27 -58.54 -40.47
C LEU A 13 -28.50 -58.94 -39.22
N THR A 14 -27.60 -59.93 -39.26
CA THR A 14 -26.74 -60.25 -38.12
C THR A 14 -25.68 -59.18 -37.83
N SER A 15 -25.11 -58.57 -38.85
CA SER A 15 -24.17 -57.42 -38.63
C SER A 15 -24.89 -56.16 -38.13
N LEU A 16 -26.14 -55.89 -38.54
CA LEU A 16 -27.00 -54.82 -38.04
C LEU A 16 -27.40 -55.04 -36.57
N PHE A 17 -27.71 -56.32 -36.22
CA PHE A 17 -28.03 -56.69 -34.83
C PHE A 17 -26.80 -56.64 -33.93
N LEU A 18 -25.63 -57.08 -34.43
CA LEU A 18 -24.36 -56.93 -33.69
C LEU A 18 -23.96 -55.47 -33.51
N PHE A 19 -24.21 -54.59 -34.50
CA PHE A 19 -23.96 -53.15 -34.41
C PHE A 19 -24.93 -52.45 -33.47
N LEU A 20 -26.21 -52.83 -33.43
CA LEU A 20 -27.22 -52.37 -32.50
C LEU A 20 -26.99 -52.87 -31.08
N SER A 21 -26.44 -54.09 -30.88
CA SER A 21 -26.07 -54.59 -29.54
C SER A 21 -24.77 -53.95 -28.98
N ILE A 22 -23.89 -53.43 -29.79
CA ILE A 22 -22.71 -52.69 -29.34
C ILE A 22 -23.06 -51.23 -28.96
N ILE A 23 -24.15 -50.64 -29.50
CA ILE A 23 -24.63 -49.31 -29.18
C ILE A 23 -25.40 -49.31 -27.81
N SER A 24 -25.92 -50.43 -27.36
CA SER A 24 -26.68 -50.53 -26.13
C SER A 24 -25.86 -50.72 -24.85
N LEU A 25 -24.51 -50.77 -24.92
CA LEU A 25 -23.64 -50.99 -23.77
C LEU A 25 -22.95 -49.73 -23.23
N ALA A 26 -23.32 -48.53 -23.72
CA ALA A 26 -22.85 -47.28 -23.13
C ALA A 26 -23.95 -46.54 -22.36
N ALA A 27 -24.74 -47.27 -21.56
CA ALA A 27 -25.54 -46.63 -20.53
C ALA A 27 -24.61 -46.17 -19.42
N THR A 28 -24.05 -44.95 -19.56
CA THR A 28 -23.37 -44.29 -18.44
C THR A 28 -24.40 -44.13 -17.31
N ALA A 29 -24.15 -44.74 -16.17
CA ALA A 29 -24.96 -44.53 -14.98
C ALA A 29 -24.93 -43.06 -14.62
N GLN A 30 -26.01 -42.36 -14.92
CA GLN A 30 -26.21 -40.95 -14.54
C GLN A 30 -26.94 -40.91 -13.21
N VAL A 31 -26.44 -40.12 -12.26
CA VAL A 31 -27.06 -39.90 -10.96
C VAL A 31 -27.51 -38.45 -10.89
N GLN A 32 -28.80 -38.21 -10.74
CA GLN A 32 -29.30 -36.87 -10.49
C GLN A 32 -29.19 -36.54 -9.00
N VAL A 33 -28.40 -35.52 -8.67
CA VAL A 33 -28.22 -35.03 -7.30
C VAL A 33 -29.01 -33.73 -7.14
N SER A 34 -29.90 -33.68 -6.14
CA SER A 34 -30.70 -32.48 -5.82
C SER A 34 -30.56 -32.14 -4.33
N GLY A 35 -30.79 -30.89 -3.98
CA GLY A 35 -30.73 -30.39 -2.62
C GLY A 35 -31.20 -28.93 -2.51
N SER A 36 -31.29 -28.41 -1.29
CA SER A 36 -31.57 -27.01 -1.02
C SER A 36 -30.51 -26.39 -0.10
N ILE A 37 -30.27 -25.12 -0.27
CA ILE A 37 -29.31 -24.30 0.49
C ILE A 37 -30.12 -23.24 1.21
N ASN A 38 -30.06 -23.22 2.53
CA ASN A 38 -30.87 -22.36 3.37
C ASN A 38 -29.99 -21.54 4.32
N ASP A 39 -30.51 -20.41 4.80
CA ASP A 39 -29.95 -19.70 5.95
C ASP A 39 -30.30 -20.40 7.27
N GLN A 40 -29.83 -19.87 8.39
CA GLN A 40 -30.14 -20.43 9.72
C GLN A 40 -31.61 -20.29 10.13
N GLN A 41 -32.37 -19.43 9.46
CA GLN A 41 -33.77 -19.21 9.64
C GLN A 41 -34.64 -20.13 8.74
N GLY A 42 -34.02 -20.90 7.83
CA GLY A 42 -34.66 -21.79 6.89
C GLY A 42 -35.04 -21.14 5.55
N ASN A 43 -34.70 -19.86 5.31
CA ASN A 43 -34.98 -19.23 4.02
C ASN A 43 -33.95 -19.70 2.98
N GLY A 44 -34.43 -19.96 1.75
CA GLY A 44 -33.58 -20.41 0.66
C GLY A 44 -32.57 -19.33 0.24
N ILE A 45 -31.29 -19.73 0.06
CA ILE A 45 -30.23 -18.85 -0.41
C ILE A 45 -30.11 -18.98 -1.93
N SER A 46 -30.51 -17.90 -2.63
CA SER A 46 -30.41 -17.83 -4.09
C SER A 46 -28.99 -17.63 -4.57
N LYS A 47 -28.67 -18.16 -5.77
CA LYS A 47 -27.38 -17.95 -6.48
C LYS A 47 -26.13 -18.36 -5.66
N ALA A 48 -26.27 -19.27 -4.72
CA ALA A 48 -25.11 -19.90 -4.11
C ALA A 48 -24.35 -20.70 -5.16
N THR A 49 -23.05 -20.53 -5.23
CA THR A 49 -22.17 -21.30 -6.14
C THR A 49 -21.94 -22.68 -5.53
N ILE A 50 -22.30 -23.71 -6.27
CA ILE A 50 -22.22 -25.11 -5.87
C ILE A 50 -21.18 -25.80 -6.75
N LYS A 51 -20.23 -26.50 -6.14
CA LYS A 51 -19.12 -27.15 -6.79
C LYS A 51 -19.06 -28.61 -6.36
N PHE A 52 -19.17 -29.54 -7.31
CA PHE A 52 -18.91 -30.95 -7.12
C PHE A 52 -17.55 -31.31 -7.73
N LYS A 53 -16.62 -31.83 -6.93
CA LYS A 53 -15.29 -32.25 -7.37
C LYS A 53 -15.02 -33.71 -7.02
N SER A 54 -14.56 -34.49 -8.01
CA SER A 54 -14.09 -35.85 -7.84
C SER A 54 -12.83 -36.09 -8.68
N GLY A 55 -11.69 -36.24 -8.00
CA GLY A 55 -10.39 -36.32 -8.68
C GLY A 55 -10.08 -35.05 -9.50
N LYS A 56 -9.96 -35.19 -10.84
CA LYS A 56 -9.74 -34.09 -11.77
C LYS A 56 -11.05 -33.49 -12.34
N ASP A 57 -12.17 -34.17 -12.15
CA ASP A 57 -13.46 -33.73 -12.67
C ASP A 57 -14.10 -32.71 -11.71
N GLN A 58 -14.59 -31.60 -12.24
CA GLN A 58 -15.26 -30.55 -11.49
C GLN A 58 -16.46 -30.04 -12.25
N LEU A 59 -17.61 -30.00 -11.58
CA LEU A 59 -18.85 -29.44 -12.08
C LEU A 59 -19.28 -28.27 -11.19
N ASN A 60 -19.76 -27.20 -11.80
CA ASN A 60 -20.21 -26.00 -11.09
C ASN A 60 -21.64 -25.67 -11.53
N LEU A 61 -22.49 -25.27 -10.59
CA LEU A 61 -23.84 -24.77 -10.84
C LEU A 61 -24.19 -23.73 -9.77
N SER A 62 -25.34 -23.09 -9.91
CA SER A 62 -25.88 -22.14 -8.92
C SER A 62 -27.25 -22.55 -8.44
N SER A 63 -27.60 -22.23 -7.19
CA SER A 63 -28.96 -22.41 -6.66
C SER A 63 -29.95 -21.45 -7.33
N ASP A 64 -31.21 -21.87 -7.41
CA ASP A 64 -32.32 -21.03 -7.90
C ASP A 64 -32.76 -19.96 -6.89
N SER A 65 -33.86 -19.24 -7.19
CA SER A 65 -34.38 -18.18 -6.31
C SER A 65 -34.90 -18.68 -4.96
N LEU A 66 -35.17 -19.95 -4.82
CA LEU A 66 -35.65 -20.62 -3.60
C LEU A 66 -34.54 -21.42 -2.90
N GLY A 67 -33.29 -21.31 -3.38
CA GLY A 67 -32.15 -22.02 -2.82
C GLY A 67 -32.00 -23.47 -3.29
N ASN A 68 -32.82 -23.97 -4.21
CA ASN A 68 -32.75 -25.34 -4.69
C ASN A 68 -31.71 -25.48 -5.80
N PHE A 69 -31.18 -26.69 -5.93
CA PHE A 69 -30.27 -27.06 -7.03
C PHE A 69 -30.47 -28.51 -7.47
N SER A 70 -30.17 -28.76 -8.73
CA SER A 70 -30.15 -30.13 -9.30
C SER A 70 -29.03 -30.24 -10.33
N ILE A 71 -28.29 -31.33 -10.30
CA ILE A 71 -27.18 -31.62 -11.21
C ILE A 71 -27.14 -33.10 -11.57
N ILE A 72 -26.77 -33.41 -12.81
CA ILE A 72 -26.54 -34.76 -13.27
C ILE A 72 -25.05 -35.06 -13.22
N LEU A 73 -24.66 -36.08 -12.45
CA LEU A 73 -23.32 -36.58 -12.33
C LEU A 73 -23.14 -37.80 -13.24
N SER A 74 -22.05 -37.85 -14.00
CA SER A 74 -21.79 -38.88 -15.01
C SER A 74 -21.31 -40.22 -14.45
N LYS A 75 -20.99 -40.30 -13.16
CA LYS A 75 -20.52 -41.51 -12.51
C LYS A 75 -20.75 -41.50 -11.00
N ALA A 76 -20.96 -42.66 -10.41
CA ALA A 76 -20.93 -42.90 -8.96
C ALA A 76 -19.47 -42.76 -8.47
N ALA A 77 -19.23 -41.86 -7.50
CA ALA A 77 -17.91 -41.56 -6.96
C ALA A 77 -18.01 -40.82 -5.60
N ASN A 78 -16.87 -40.68 -4.95
CA ASN A 78 -16.77 -39.75 -3.81
C ASN A 78 -16.58 -38.33 -4.32
N TYR A 79 -17.55 -37.48 -4.04
CA TYR A 79 -17.54 -36.05 -4.43
C TYR A 79 -17.33 -35.13 -3.23
N THR A 80 -16.41 -34.21 -3.34
CA THR A 80 -16.35 -33.05 -2.43
C THR A 80 -17.34 -32.01 -2.92
N LEU A 81 -18.42 -31.79 -2.18
CA LEU A 81 -19.40 -30.71 -2.40
C LEU A 81 -18.89 -29.48 -1.66
N THR A 82 -18.67 -28.41 -2.40
CA THR A 82 -18.35 -27.09 -1.84
C THR A 82 -19.43 -26.11 -2.25
N ILE A 83 -19.99 -25.36 -1.28
CA ILE A 83 -21.02 -24.35 -1.49
C ILE A 83 -20.54 -23.03 -0.94
N SER A 84 -20.59 -22.00 -1.76
CA SER A 84 -20.27 -20.61 -1.37
C SER A 84 -21.37 -19.66 -1.80
N ALA A 85 -21.76 -18.76 -0.91
CA ALA A 85 -22.72 -17.71 -1.16
C ALA A 85 -22.23 -16.39 -0.53
N ILE A 86 -22.60 -15.26 -1.14
CA ILE A 86 -22.21 -13.93 -0.63
C ILE A 86 -22.87 -13.74 0.74
N GLY A 87 -22.05 -13.38 1.72
CA GLY A 87 -22.52 -13.17 3.10
C GLY A 87 -22.63 -14.43 3.94
N TYR A 88 -22.20 -15.60 3.42
CA TYR A 88 -22.22 -16.88 4.12
C TYR A 88 -20.87 -17.56 4.10
N SER A 89 -20.62 -18.35 5.15
CA SER A 89 -19.43 -19.21 5.25
C SER A 89 -19.46 -20.30 4.20
N THR A 90 -18.31 -20.63 3.61
CA THR A 90 -18.20 -21.73 2.65
C THR A 90 -18.42 -23.08 3.33
N PHE A 91 -19.45 -23.80 2.86
CA PHE A 91 -19.70 -25.18 3.28
C PHE A 91 -18.86 -26.14 2.42
N SER A 92 -18.25 -27.16 3.04
CA SER A 92 -17.54 -28.22 2.31
C SER A 92 -17.74 -29.56 3.02
N LYS A 93 -18.19 -30.57 2.27
CA LYS A 93 -18.43 -31.92 2.79
C LYS A 93 -18.23 -32.97 1.69
N ASN A 94 -17.70 -34.11 2.06
CA ASN A 94 -17.58 -35.24 1.17
C ASN A 94 -18.84 -36.11 1.18
N TYR A 95 -19.34 -36.44 0.00
CA TYR A 95 -20.49 -37.30 -0.20
C TYR A 95 -20.10 -38.46 -1.09
N LEU A 96 -20.33 -39.68 -0.58
CA LEU A 96 -20.22 -40.90 -1.39
C LEU A 96 -21.55 -41.08 -2.14
N ILE A 97 -21.55 -40.79 -3.44
CA ILE A 97 -22.72 -40.90 -4.28
C ILE A 97 -22.63 -42.26 -4.99
N ASN A 98 -23.44 -43.20 -4.48
CA ASN A 98 -23.50 -44.57 -4.96
C ASN A 98 -24.88 -44.82 -5.62
N GLY A 99 -24.89 -45.53 -6.73
CA GLY A 99 -26.10 -46.12 -7.30
C GLY A 99 -26.64 -45.40 -8.56
N LEU A 100 -27.71 -45.99 -9.08
CA LEU A 100 -28.50 -45.49 -10.22
C LEU A 100 -29.78 -44.84 -9.64
N GLY A 101 -30.03 -43.59 -9.96
CA GLY A 101 -31.27 -42.90 -9.57
C GLY A 101 -31.03 -41.54 -8.90
N ASP A 102 -32.13 -40.98 -8.35
CA ASP A 102 -32.11 -39.64 -7.72
C ASP A 102 -31.46 -39.70 -6.32
N PHE A 103 -30.45 -38.86 -6.08
CA PHE A 103 -29.80 -38.68 -4.80
C PHE A 103 -30.19 -37.31 -4.21
N LYS A 104 -31.05 -37.30 -3.20
CA LYS A 104 -31.52 -36.07 -2.56
C LYS A 104 -30.66 -35.81 -1.31
N LEU A 105 -30.03 -34.65 -1.29
CA LEU A 105 -29.30 -34.13 -0.11
C LEU A 105 -30.28 -33.50 0.87
N ASP A 106 -30.02 -33.68 2.16
CA ASP A 106 -30.70 -32.90 3.20
C ASP A 106 -30.49 -31.39 2.99
N PRO A 107 -31.43 -30.55 3.43
CA PRO A 107 -31.22 -29.10 3.39
C PRO A 107 -29.88 -28.69 4.03
N ILE A 108 -29.08 -27.91 3.31
CA ILE A 108 -27.75 -27.51 3.73
C ILE A 108 -27.82 -26.11 4.30
N PRO A 109 -27.76 -25.93 5.65
CA PRO A 109 -27.76 -24.62 6.25
C PRO A 109 -26.38 -23.97 6.09
N LEU A 110 -26.33 -22.76 5.53
CA LEU A 110 -25.14 -21.92 5.56
C LEU A 110 -25.20 -20.93 6.72
N SER A 111 -24.10 -20.86 7.44
CA SER A 111 -23.93 -19.84 8.49
C SER A 111 -23.57 -18.49 7.89
N PRO A 112 -24.11 -17.37 8.40
CA PRO A 112 -23.66 -16.05 7.99
C PRO A 112 -22.14 -15.89 8.12
N ALA A 113 -21.50 -15.30 7.13
CA ALA A 113 -20.04 -15.07 7.14
C ALA A 113 -19.57 -14.14 8.28
N ASN A 114 -20.47 -13.43 8.92
CA ASN A 114 -20.16 -12.43 9.94
C ASN A 114 -19.47 -12.97 11.20
N GLU A 115 -19.53 -14.27 11.48
CA GLU A 115 -18.84 -14.87 12.63
C GLU A 115 -17.45 -15.45 12.26
N GLU A 116 -17.13 -15.65 10.99
CA GLU A 116 -15.90 -16.29 10.53
C GLU A 116 -14.89 -15.36 9.87
N LEU A 117 -15.18 -14.07 9.75
CA LEU A 117 -14.33 -13.13 8.98
C LEU A 117 -12.92 -12.91 9.55
N GLN A 118 -12.71 -13.15 10.83
CA GLN A 118 -11.33 -13.22 11.38
C GLN A 118 -10.57 -14.42 10.82
N THR A 119 -11.25 -15.54 10.59
CA THR A 119 -10.70 -16.72 9.94
C THR A 119 -10.49 -16.51 8.43
N VAL A 120 -11.33 -15.71 7.77
CA VAL A 120 -11.20 -15.37 6.33
C VAL A 120 -10.01 -14.44 6.06
N GLU A 121 -9.69 -13.49 6.92
CA GLU A 121 -8.42 -12.74 6.81
C GLU A 121 -7.20 -13.66 6.99
N ILE A 122 -7.33 -14.71 7.80
CA ILE A 122 -6.29 -15.73 8.01
C ILE A 122 -6.20 -16.70 6.82
N ILE A 123 -7.28 -16.98 6.10
CA ILE A 123 -7.33 -18.02 5.05
C ILE A 123 -7.19 -17.46 3.63
N GLY A 124 -7.23 -16.14 3.43
CA GLY A 124 -7.11 -15.48 2.12
C GLY A 124 -8.36 -15.63 1.25
N THR A 125 -8.67 -14.60 0.47
CA THR A 125 -9.81 -14.59 -0.44
C THR A 125 -9.51 -15.32 -1.75
N ASN A 126 -10.32 -16.30 -2.13
CA ASN A 126 -10.27 -17.01 -3.42
C ASN A 126 -10.91 -16.15 -4.55
N GLY A 127 -10.39 -14.98 -4.87
CA GLY A 127 -10.93 -14.15 -5.94
C GLY A 127 -9.87 -13.34 -6.67
N LYS A 128 -9.91 -13.32 -8.00
CA LYS A 128 -9.02 -12.51 -8.85
C LYS A 128 -9.49 -11.05 -8.98
N LYS A 129 -10.01 -10.44 -7.92
CA LYS A 129 -10.53 -9.07 -7.92
C LYS A 129 -9.43 -8.05 -7.66
N TYR A 130 -9.50 -6.88 -8.29
CA TYR A 130 -8.57 -5.77 -8.05
C TYR A 130 -8.81 -5.00 -6.75
N TYR A 131 -9.87 -5.33 -6.02
CA TYR A 131 -10.25 -4.68 -4.75
C TYR A 131 -10.67 -5.70 -3.69
N GLY A 132 -10.66 -5.28 -2.42
CA GLY A 132 -11.16 -6.07 -1.28
C GLY A 132 -12.52 -5.56 -0.82
N ASN A 133 -13.46 -6.47 -0.55
CA ASN A 133 -14.80 -6.12 -0.06
C ASN A 133 -14.81 -5.78 1.44
N TYR A 134 -13.75 -6.08 2.16
CA TYR A 134 -13.62 -5.91 3.61
C TYR A 134 -12.36 -5.16 3.96
N SER A 135 -12.42 -4.31 4.98
CA SER A 135 -11.26 -3.72 5.64
C SER A 135 -11.39 -3.92 7.16
N PHE A 136 -10.79 -5.00 7.65
CA PHE A 136 -10.75 -5.28 9.08
C PHE A 136 -10.00 -4.18 9.84
N SER A 137 -8.93 -3.68 9.25
CA SER A 137 -8.11 -2.65 9.88
C SER A 137 -8.87 -1.35 10.16
N ALA A 138 -9.83 -0.96 9.31
CA ALA A 138 -10.55 0.31 9.45
C ALA A 138 -11.50 0.36 10.65
N THR A 139 -12.00 -0.79 11.11
CA THR A 139 -13.01 -0.87 12.18
C THR A 139 -12.69 -1.85 13.28
N LYS A 140 -11.65 -2.68 13.12
CA LYS A 140 -11.34 -3.85 13.98
C LYS A 140 -12.52 -4.84 14.10
N THR A 141 -13.45 -4.76 13.15
CA THR A 141 -14.62 -5.63 13.03
C THR A 141 -14.74 -6.16 11.61
N ALA A 142 -15.39 -7.30 11.45
CA ALA A 142 -15.72 -7.88 10.17
C ALA A 142 -16.89 -7.12 9.49
N THR A 143 -16.59 -5.95 8.92
CA THR A 143 -17.58 -5.08 8.30
C THR A 143 -17.27 -4.91 6.81
N LEU A 144 -18.29 -5.06 5.95
CA LEU A 144 -18.15 -4.80 4.52
C LEU A 144 -17.75 -3.34 4.26
N ASN A 145 -16.87 -3.11 3.31
CA ASN A 145 -16.42 -1.75 2.97
C ASN A 145 -17.59 -0.81 2.63
N LYS A 146 -18.67 -1.33 2.04
CA LYS A 146 -19.88 -0.53 1.76
C LYS A 146 -20.60 -0.03 3.01
N ASP A 147 -20.48 -0.76 4.13
CA ASP A 147 -21.17 -0.42 5.39
C ASP A 147 -20.31 0.47 6.30
N ILE A 148 -19.04 0.67 5.98
CA ILE A 148 -18.13 1.53 6.75
C ILE A 148 -18.33 2.99 6.34
N PRO A 149 -18.67 3.91 7.26
CA PRO A 149 -18.86 5.33 6.96
C PRO A 149 -17.52 6.08 6.83
N GLN A 150 -16.67 5.65 5.89
CA GLN A 150 -15.38 6.25 5.61
C GLN A 150 -14.89 5.80 4.24
N ALA A 151 -14.25 6.68 3.47
CA ALA A 151 -13.65 6.32 2.20
C ALA A 151 -12.41 5.43 2.43
N ILE A 152 -12.40 4.26 1.78
CA ILE A 152 -11.30 3.29 1.81
C ILE A 152 -11.06 2.81 0.38
N SER A 153 -9.83 3.00 -0.10
CA SER A 153 -9.37 2.42 -1.37
C SER A 153 -8.55 1.17 -1.09
N SER A 154 -8.72 0.14 -1.91
CA SER A 154 -7.97 -1.12 -1.78
C SER A 154 -7.37 -1.52 -3.11
N ILE A 155 -6.12 -1.96 -3.08
CA ILE A 155 -5.36 -2.51 -4.21
C ILE A 155 -4.98 -3.93 -3.86
N SER A 156 -5.46 -4.89 -4.63
CA SER A 156 -5.16 -6.31 -4.38
C SER A 156 -3.80 -6.72 -4.97
N LYS A 157 -3.31 -7.88 -4.53
CA LYS A 157 -2.11 -8.52 -5.09
C LYS A 157 -2.24 -8.79 -6.59
N GLU A 158 -3.46 -9.01 -7.10
CA GLU A 158 -3.72 -9.24 -8.53
C GLU A 158 -3.42 -7.98 -9.34
N LEU A 159 -3.84 -6.80 -8.88
CA LEU A 159 -3.52 -5.54 -9.53
C LEU A 159 -2.01 -5.22 -9.43
N ILE A 160 -1.40 -5.50 -8.26
CA ILE A 160 0.05 -5.37 -8.06
C ILE A 160 0.82 -6.26 -9.05
N ALA A 161 0.40 -7.52 -9.20
CA ALA A 161 1.03 -8.49 -10.11
C ALA A 161 0.81 -8.12 -11.60
N ASP A 162 -0.41 -7.74 -11.99
CA ASP A 162 -0.73 -7.38 -13.38
C ASP A 162 0.06 -6.16 -13.84
N ARG A 163 0.35 -5.23 -12.96
CA ARG A 163 1.18 -4.05 -13.23
C ARG A 163 2.66 -4.27 -12.97
N GLN A 164 3.06 -5.41 -12.44
CA GLN A 164 4.42 -5.69 -11.98
C GLN A 164 4.97 -4.60 -11.04
N ALA A 165 4.09 -4.07 -10.14
CA ALA A 165 4.43 -3.03 -9.18
C ALA A 165 5.28 -3.61 -8.05
N ALA A 166 6.59 -3.42 -8.10
CA ALA A 166 7.54 -4.03 -7.17
C ALA A 166 7.64 -3.31 -5.82
N VAL A 167 7.27 -2.04 -5.76
CA VAL A 167 7.33 -1.19 -4.57
C VAL A 167 6.01 -0.46 -4.33
N LEU A 168 5.83 0.01 -3.10
CA LEU A 168 4.61 0.74 -2.70
C LEU A 168 4.32 1.95 -3.61
N ALA A 169 5.35 2.72 -3.95
CA ALA A 169 5.22 3.89 -4.82
C ALA A 169 4.63 3.57 -6.21
N ASP A 170 4.88 2.37 -6.74
CA ASP A 170 4.28 1.93 -8.01
C ASP A 170 2.85 1.42 -7.82
N ALA A 171 2.58 0.73 -6.72
CA ALA A 171 1.28 0.14 -6.44
C ALA A 171 0.19 1.21 -6.21
N VAL A 172 0.48 2.28 -5.46
CA VAL A 172 -0.51 3.31 -5.10
C VAL A 172 -0.87 4.28 -6.22
N LYS A 173 -0.23 4.20 -7.39
CA LYS A 173 -0.56 5.06 -8.57
C LYS A 173 -2.02 4.95 -9.03
N ASN A 174 -2.71 3.88 -8.67
CA ASN A 174 -4.12 3.66 -9.00
C ASN A 174 -5.09 4.08 -7.89
N VAL A 175 -4.61 4.70 -6.81
CA VAL A 175 -5.47 5.18 -5.71
C VAL A 175 -5.82 6.65 -5.96
N THR A 176 -7.11 6.98 -5.84
CA THR A 176 -7.57 8.36 -5.94
C THR A 176 -7.02 9.23 -4.83
N SER A 177 -6.76 10.51 -5.15
CA SER A 177 -6.25 11.52 -4.23
C SER A 177 -4.91 11.17 -3.57
N VAL A 178 -4.21 10.13 -4.03
CA VAL A 178 -2.83 9.85 -3.64
C VAL A 178 -1.90 10.41 -4.71
N SER A 179 -1.05 11.34 -4.33
CA SER A 179 -0.03 11.90 -5.22
C SER A 179 1.36 11.70 -4.62
N GLN A 180 2.32 11.42 -5.48
CA GLN A 180 3.72 11.27 -5.11
C GLN A 180 4.45 12.58 -5.31
N SER A 181 5.34 12.95 -4.38
CA SER A 181 6.14 14.18 -4.46
C SER A 181 7.63 13.92 -4.70
N SER A 182 8.08 12.66 -4.63
CA SER A 182 9.46 12.24 -4.90
C SER A 182 9.52 10.82 -5.48
N PHE A 183 10.72 10.27 -5.68
CA PHE A 183 10.91 8.86 -6.07
C PHE A 183 10.54 7.86 -4.98
N TYR A 184 10.38 8.31 -3.75
CA TYR A 184 10.21 7.51 -2.55
C TYR A 184 8.77 7.44 -2.08
N ASN A 185 8.54 6.84 -0.92
CA ASN A 185 7.24 6.74 -0.28
C ASN A 185 6.79 8.07 0.37
N GLN A 186 7.08 9.18 -0.31
CA GLN A 186 6.58 10.51 0.06
C GLN A 186 5.27 10.77 -0.68
N PHE A 187 4.18 10.48 0.00
CA PHE A 187 2.83 10.65 -0.55
C PHE A 187 2.12 11.84 0.08
N SER A 188 1.22 12.39 -0.69
CA SER A 188 0.17 13.26 -0.18
C SER A 188 -1.17 12.56 -0.44
N ILE A 189 -2.00 12.45 0.59
CA ILE A 189 -3.35 11.91 0.50
C ILE A 189 -4.32 13.06 0.70
N ARG A 190 -5.23 13.27 -0.26
CA ARG A 190 -6.16 14.42 -0.24
C ARG A 190 -5.44 15.77 -0.09
N GLY A 191 -4.27 15.92 -0.69
CA GLY A 191 -3.47 17.14 -0.61
C GLY A 191 -2.73 17.37 0.71
N ILE A 192 -2.73 16.40 1.62
CA ILE A 192 -2.04 16.45 2.90
C ILE A 192 -0.86 15.50 2.86
N ASN A 193 0.34 16.03 3.08
CA ASN A 193 1.56 15.22 3.07
C ASN A 193 1.55 14.25 4.25
N GLN A 194 1.94 12.99 3.95
CA GLN A 194 2.18 12.00 4.98
C GLN A 194 3.55 12.19 5.62
N ASN A 195 3.63 11.90 6.90
CA ASN A 195 4.87 11.74 7.62
C ASN A 195 5.34 10.28 7.64
N GLU A 196 6.43 10.00 8.32
CA GLU A 196 7.04 8.67 8.42
C GLU A 196 6.19 7.65 9.19
N GLU A 197 5.17 8.10 9.92
CA GLU A 197 4.28 7.25 10.71
C GLU A 197 2.96 6.91 9.98
N GLY A 198 2.77 7.44 8.78
CA GLY A 198 1.56 7.21 7.96
C GLY A 198 1.43 5.81 7.38
N THR A 199 2.48 4.97 7.47
CA THR A 199 2.45 3.58 7.00
C THR A 199 2.16 2.63 8.17
N ILE A 200 1.15 1.80 7.97
CA ILE A 200 0.65 0.81 8.94
C ILE A 200 0.84 -0.57 8.31
N ILE A 201 1.12 -1.60 9.11
CA ILE A 201 1.18 -3.00 8.67
C ILE A 201 0.22 -3.82 9.51
N ASN A 202 -0.73 -4.51 8.87
CA ASN A 202 -1.75 -5.33 9.54
C ASN A 202 -2.48 -4.58 10.68
N GLY A 203 -2.75 -3.29 10.49
CA GLY A 203 -3.40 -2.45 11.48
C GLY A 203 -2.49 -1.93 12.61
N MET A 204 -1.20 -2.25 12.59
CA MET A 204 -0.21 -1.81 13.58
C MET A 204 0.69 -0.72 13.00
N ARG A 205 0.94 0.32 13.78
CA ARG A 205 1.80 1.43 13.36
C ARG A 205 3.24 0.98 13.24
N THR A 206 3.87 1.37 12.14
CA THR A 206 5.31 1.22 11.94
C THR A 206 5.99 2.59 12.05
N ARG A 207 7.29 2.58 12.12
CA ARG A 207 8.10 3.77 11.88
C ARG A 207 9.06 3.44 10.75
N GLN A 208 8.69 3.83 9.53
CA GLN A 208 9.51 3.60 8.35
C GLN A 208 9.95 4.93 7.78
N ASN A 209 11.26 5.06 7.57
CA ASN A 209 11.77 6.16 6.76
C ASN A 209 11.18 6.05 5.33
N TYR A 210 10.65 7.14 4.80
CA TYR A 210 10.07 7.18 3.46
C TYR A 210 11.08 6.84 2.33
N PHE A 211 12.37 6.89 2.59
CA PHE A 211 13.40 6.40 1.66
C PHE A 211 13.45 4.87 1.58
N ASN A 212 12.97 4.17 2.60
CA ASN A 212 12.88 2.71 2.58
C ASN A 212 11.74 2.27 1.65
N GLN A 213 12.06 1.42 0.68
CA GLN A 213 11.10 0.92 -0.30
C GLN A 213 11.10 -0.61 -0.30
N PRO A 214 10.47 -1.27 0.68
CA PRO A 214 10.37 -2.72 0.70
C PRO A 214 9.65 -3.25 -0.55
N LEU A 215 9.99 -4.47 -0.94
CA LEU A 215 9.31 -5.17 -2.02
C LEU A 215 7.88 -5.56 -1.61
N THR A 216 6.97 -5.59 -2.55
CA THR A 216 5.53 -5.88 -2.31
C THR A 216 5.19 -7.38 -2.33
N ASN A 217 6.16 -8.27 -2.48
CA ASN A 217 5.95 -9.70 -2.70
C ASN A 217 5.14 -10.41 -1.60
N ASN A 218 5.24 -9.96 -0.35
CA ASN A 218 4.52 -10.51 0.79
C ASN A 218 3.15 -9.85 1.04
N LEU A 219 2.71 -8.91 0.19
CA LEU A 219 1.45 -8.21 0.39
C LEU A 219 0.27 -8.93 -0.26
N GLU A 220 -0.82 -9.09 0.48
CA GLU A 220 -2.12 -9.54 -0.04
C GLU A 220 -2.87 -8.37 -0.67
N ARG A 221 -2.83 -7.20 -0.01
CA ARG A 221 -3.45 -5.96 -0.48
C ARG A 221 -2.84 -4.75 0.21
N ILE A 222 -3.08 -3.58 -0.37
CA ILE A 222 -2.78 -2.28 0.19
C ILE A 222 -4.11 -1.56 0.39
N GLU A 223 -4.38 -1.08 1.60
CA GLU A 223 -5.55 -0.29 1.93
C GLU A 223 -5.14 1.15 2.19
N VAL A 224 -5.83 2.10 1.56
CA VAL A 224 -5.67 3.54 1.86
C VAL A 224 -6.93 4.00 2.56
N ILE A 225 -6.82 4.19 3.87
CA ILE A 225 -7.89 4.65 4.75
C ILE A 225 -7.81 6.17 4.78
N LYS A 226 -8.78 6.84 4.15
CA LYS A 226 -8.74 8.29 3.90
C LYS A 226 -9.29 9.08 5.07
N GLY A 227 -8.60 10.17 5.42
CA GLY A 227 -8.92 11.00 6.56
C GLY A 227 -8.28 10.55 7.88
N PRO A 228 -8.42 11.33 8.95
CA PRO A 228 -7.80 11.05 10.25
C PRO A 228 -8.46 9.84 10.93
N ALA A 229 -7.79 8.70 10.91
CA ALA A 229 -8.26 7.48 11.55
C ALA A 229 -7.72 7.32 13.00
N SER A 230 -7.47 8.43 13.71
CA SER A 230 -6.82 8.41 15.02
C SER A 230 -7.62 7.67 16.09
N ALA A 231 -8.94 7.64 15.99
CA ALA A 231 -9.76 6.84 16.90
C ALA A 231 -9.51 5.32 16.77
N THR A 232 -9.03 4.85 15.61
CA THR A 232 -8.76 3.43 15.36
C THR A 232 -7.27 3.07 15.53
N PHE A 233 -6.37 3.94 15.04
CA PHE A 233 -4.93 3.63 14.93
C PHE A 233 -4.04 4.52 15.78
N SER A 234 -4.60 5.32 16.72
CA SER A 234 -3.84 6.34 17.45
C SER A 234 -3.48 7.53 16.54
N SER A 235 -2.40 8.21 16.82
CA SER A 235 -1.90 9.33 16.05
C SER A 235 -1.55 8.91 14.61
N VAL A 236 -2.22 9.47 13.62
CA VAL A 236 -2.01 9.22 12.18
C VAL A 236 -2.14 10.51 11.38
N ASP A 237 -1.67 10.46 10.14
CA ASP A 237 -1.74 11.62 9.25
C ASP A 237 -3.19 12.01 8.94
N PRO A 238 -3.49 13.31 8.93
CA PRO A 238 -4.87 13.79 8.72
C PRO A 238 -5.44 13.48 7.33
N GLY A 239 -4.61 13.36 6.31
CA GLY A 239 -5.04 13.01 4.96
C GLY A 239 -5.47 11.56 4.81
N GLY A 240 -4.87 10.69 5.62
CA GLY A 240 -5.13 9.26 5.60
C GLY A 240 -3.92 8.42 5.96
N SER A 241 -4.12 7.12 6.01
CA SER A 241 -3.08 6.14 6.31
C SER A 241 -3.03 5.04 5.25
N ILE A 242 -1.84 4.55 4.95
CA ILE A 242 -1.62 3.41 4.07
C ILE A 242 -1.38 2.18 4.95
N ASN A 243 -2.28 1.19 4.85
CA ASN A 243 -2.17 -0.07 5.57
C ASN A 243 -1.73 -1.18 4.60
N LEU A 244 -0.61 -1.81 4.90
CA LEU A 244 -0.07 -2.94 4.16
C LEU A 244 -0.57 -4.23 4.82
N VAL A 245 -1.41 -4.98 4.13
CA VAL A 245 -1.92 -6.26 4.62
C VAL A 245 -1.08 -7.38 4.04
N THR A 246 -0.43 -8.16 4.92
CA THR A 246 0.47 -9.23 4.52
C THR A 246 -0.30 -10.51 4.17
N LYS A 247 0.28 -11.31 3.28
CA LYS A 247 -0.25 -12.62 2.88
C LYS A 247 -0.21 -13.59 4.06
N LYS A 248 -1.33 -14.27 4.32
CA LYS A 248 -1.44 -15.29 5.38
C LYS A 248 -1.33 -16.71 4.80
N PRO A 249 -0.94 -17.71 5.61
CA PRO A 249 -0.97 -19.13 5.22
C PRO A 249 -2.34 -19.57 4.71
N LEU A 250 -2.36 -20.46 3.72
CA LEU A 250 -3.58 -21.01 3.13
C LEU A 250 -3.72 -22.50 3.49
N SER A 251 -4.94 -22.96 3.61
CA SER A 251 -5.25 -24.39 3.81
C SER A 251 -5.14 -25.24 2.52
N GLU A 252 -4.92 -24.58 1.37
CA GLU A 252 -4.68 -25.22 0.07
C GLU A 252 -3.19 -25.15 -0.25
N ASP A 253 -2.61 -26.25 -0.75
CA ASP A 253 -1.22 -26.28 -1.22
C ASP A 253 -1.12 -25.46 -2.51
N ARG A 254 -0.26 -24.44 -2.48
CA ARG A 254 0.01 -23.58 -3.63
C ARG A 254 1.45 -23.15 -3.62
N LYS A 255 2.12 -23.35 -4.73
CA LYS A 255 3.51 -22.95 -4.92
C LYS A 255 3.63 -22.17 -6.22
N GLU A 256 4.14 -20.95 -6.11
CA GLU A 256 4.32 -20.07 -7.24
C GLU A 256 5.76 -19.55 -7.27
N ILE A 257 6.40 -19.60 -8.44
CA ILE A 257 7.73 -19.08 -8.71
C ILE A 257 7.59 -18.07 -9.84
N SER A 258 8.18 -16.89 -9.67
CA SER A 258 8.13 -15.82 -10.67
C SER A 258 9.52 -15.25 -10.90
N ILE A 259 9.88 -15.05 -12.17
CA ILE A 259 11.12 -14.40 -12.59
C ILE A 259 10.75 -13.30 -13.56
N SER A 260 11.35 -12.13 -13.36
CA SER A 260 11.17 -10.98 -14.27
C SER A 260 12.50 -10.39 -14.68
N GLY A 261 12.55 -9.87 -15.89
CA GLY A 261 13.70 -9.14 -16.44
C GLY A 261 13.25 -8.02 -17.35
N GLY A 262 14.03 -6.94 -17.45
CA GLY A 262 13.63 -5.84 -18.29
C GLY A 262 14.60 -4.67 -18.37
N SER A 263 14.07 -3.52 -18.73
CA SER A 263 14.82 -2.27 -18.88
C SER A 263 15.63 -1.95 -17.62
N PHE A 264 16.69 -1.17 -17.79
CA PHE A 264 17.60 -0.75 -16.71
C PHE A 264 18.30 -1.94 -16.02
N SER A 265 18.61 -3.00 -16.77
CA SER A 265 19.23 -4.24 -16.25
C SER A 265 18.49 -4.82 -15.05
N THR A 266 17.16 -4.67 -15.03
CA THR A 266 16.33 -5.17 -13.92
C THR A 266 16.19 -6.68 -14.00
N VAL A 267 16.49 -7.35 -12.87
CA VAL A 267 16.23 -8.77 -12.64
C VAL A 267 15.48 -8.90 -11.32
N ARG A 268 14.36 -9.64 -11.31
CA ARG A 268 13.57 -9.94 -10.11
C ARG A 268 13.27 -11.42 -10.01
N GLY A 269 13.26 -11.93 -8.78
CA GLY A 269 12.81 -13.28 -8.45
C GLY A 269 11.80 -13.22 -7.32
N ALA A 270 10.77 -14.06 -7.37
CA ALA A 270 9.81 -14.20 -6.28
C ALA A 270 9.36 -15.65 -6.09
N LEU A 271 9.14 -16.03 -4.82
CA LEU A 271 8.56 -17.32 -4.43
C LEU A 271 7.36 -17.03 -3.50
N ASP A 272 6.28 -17.76 -3.68
CA ASP A 272 5.11 -17.77 -2.80
C ASP A 272 4.63 -19.21 -2.60
N PHE A 273 5.08 -19.84 -1.52
CA PHE A 273 4.79 -21.23 -1.17
C PHE A 273 3.91 -21.26 0.08
N THR A 274 2.78 -21.95 0.02
CA THR A 274 1.86 -22.05 1.14
C THR A 274 1.12 -23.38 1.11
N GLY A 275 0.69 -23.86 2.27
CA GLY A 275 -0.11 -25.07 2.41
C GLY A 275 -0.17 -25.55 3.86
N PRO A 276 -0.86 -26.67 4.09
CA PRO A 276 -0.89 -27.32 5.40
C PRO A 276 0.41 -28.09 5.68
N LEU A 277 0.83 -28.09 6.95
CA LEU A 277 1.95 -28.89 7.44
C LEU A 277 1.49 -30.23 8.04
N ASN A 278 0.19 -30.37 8.33
CA ASN A 278 -0.41 -31.61 8.85
C ASN A 278 -1.70 -31.96 8.11
N THR A 279 -2.14 -33.20 8.22
CA THR A 279 -3.32 -33.76 7.54
C THR A 279 -4.61 -33.08 7.99
N GLU A 280 -4.70 -32.70 9.26
CA GLU A 280 -5.84 -32.02 9.89
C GLU A 280 -5.94 -30.55 9.50
N LYS A 281 -4.93 -30.01 8.77
CA LYS A 281 -4.86 -28.60 8.35
C LYS A 281 -4.95 -27.60 9.50
N THR A 282 -4.55 -28.01 10.69
CA THR A 282 -4.52 -27.15 11.87
C THR A 282 -3.24 -26.34 11.95
N LEU A 283 -2.18 -26.77 11.26
CA LEU A 283 -0.91 -26.05 11.16
C LEU A 283 -0.62 -25.72 9.70
N LEU A 284 -0.57 -24.44 9.37
CA LEU A 284 -0.37 -23.93 8.02
C LEU A 284 0.92 -23.11 7.94
N TYR A 285 1.58 -23.13 6.78
CA TYR A 285 2.75 -22.31 6.51
C TYR A 285 2.58 -21.45 5.27
N ARG A 286 3.31 -20.35 5.22
CA ARG A 286 3.57 -19.60 3.99
C ARG A 286 4.98 -19.02 4.01
N LEU A 287 5.66 -19.12 2.89
CA LEU A 287 6.97 -18.52 2.67
C LEU A 287 6.88 -17.60 1.44
N ASN A 288 7.08 -16.31 1.64
CA ASN A 288 7.26 -15.35 0.57
C ASN A 288 8.72 -14.94 0.51
N LEU A 289 9.34 -15.04 -0.67
CA LEU A 289 10.65 -14.50 -0.97
C LEU A 289 10.54 -13.52 -2.12
N GLY A 290 11.33 -12.46 -2.07
CA GLY A 290 11.49 -11.53 -3.17
C GLY A 290 12.94 -11.08 -3.28
N TYR A 291 13.42 -10.89 -4.49
CA TYR A 291 14.74 -10.36 -4.81
C TYR A 291 14.64 -9.39 -5.97
N GLU A 292 15.41 -8.31 -5.92
CA GLU A 292 15.58 -7.38 -7.02
C GLU A 292 17.03 -6.93 -7.12
N ASP A 293 17.57 -6.91 -8.35
CA ASP A 293 18.80 -6.23 -8.72
C ASP A 293 18.51 -5.39 -9.96
N SER A 294 18.61 -4.07 -9.85
CA SER A 294 18.24 -3.14 -10.91
C SER A 294 19.13 -1.90 -10.91
N LYS A 295 19.35 -1.37 -12.08
CA LYS A 295 19.86 -0.01 -12.30
C LYS A 295 18.67 0.95 -12.45
N SER A 296 18.92 2.19 -12.79
CA SER A 296 17.93 3.22 -13.06
C SER A 296 18.23 3.93 -14.39
N PHE A 297 17.22 4.66 -14.90
CA PHE A 297 17.48 5.67 -15.94
C PHE A 297 18.28 6.87 -15.45
N ARG A 298 18.44 6.98 -14.11
CA ARG A 298 19.18 8.02 -13.42
C ARG A 298 20.63 7.60 -13.28
N ASP A 299 21.56 8.53 -13.51
CA ASP A 299 23.01 8.28 -13.40
C ASP A 299 23.36 7.80 -11.98
N LEU A 300 24.27 6.84 -11.86
CA LEU A 300 24.72 6.19 -10.63
C LEU A 300 23.69 5.37 -9.86
N GLN A 301 22.40 5.52 -10.13
CA GLN A 301 21.36 4.91 -9.30
C GLN A 301 21.23 3.41 -9.56
N PHE A 302 21.15 2.66 -8.48
CA PHE A 302 20.86 1.23 -8.48
C PHE A 302 20.08 0.85 -7.24
N ARG A 303 19.48 -0.31 -7.27
CA ARG A 303 18.85 -0.95 -6.12
C ARG A 303 19.11 -2.43 -6.15
N LYS A 304 19.56 -2.97 -5.02
CA LYS A 304 19.70 -4.39 -4.79
C LYS A 304 19.09 -4.72 -3.45
N GLY A 305 18.09 -5.61 -3.44
CA GLY A 305 17.38 -5.89 -2.20
C GLY A 305 16.69 -7.24 -2.22
N TYR A 306 16.36 -7.72 -1.03
CA TYR A 306 15.56 -8.92 -0.86
C TYR A 306 14.61 -8.80 0.32
N ILE A 307 13.52 -9.57 0.23
CA ILE A 307 12.57 -9.79 1.32
C ILE A 307 12.43 -11.29 1.57
N ILE A 308 12.42 -11.67 2.85
CA ILE A 308 12.16 -13.04 3.32
C ILE A 308 11.04 -12.92 4.35
N ALA A 309 9.90 -13.54 4.06
CA ALA A 309 8.71 -13.43 4.91
C ALA A 309 8.06 -14.80 5.14
N PRO A 310 8.60 -15.64 6.07
CA PRO A 310 7.94 -16.83 6.56
C PRO A 310 6.79 -16.48 7.51
N SER A 311 5.69 -17.21 7.42
CA SER A 311 4.58 -17.12 8.36
C SER A 311 3.97 -18.49 8.64
N PHE A 312 3.42 -18.64 9.84
CA PHE A 312 2.77 -19.85 10.33
C PHE A 312 1.43 -19.50 10.95
N SER A 313 0.42 -20.32 10.69
CA SER A 313 -0.88 -20.25 11.35
C SER A 313 -1.18 -21.54 12.07
N TYR A 314 -1.54 -21.45 13.34
CA TYR A 314 -2.02 -22.56 14.16
C TYR A 314 -3.50 -22.36 14.46
N ILE A 315 -4.34 -23.27 13.94
CA ILE A 315 -5.81 -23.21 14.02
C ILE A 315 -6.29 -24.57 14.55
N PRO A 316 -6.13 -24.81 15.86
CA PRO A 316 -6.47 -26.13 16.45
C PRO A 316 -7.96 -26.45 16.37
N ASN A 317 -8.82 -25.45 16.29
CA ASN A 317 -10.28 -25.56 16.21
C ASN A 317 -10.86 -24.26 15.62
N ASP A 318 -12.20 -24.21 15.48
CA ASP A 318 -12.97 -23.06 14.97
C ASP A 318 -13.00 -21.83 15.92
N LYS A 319 -12.50 -21.98 17.15
CA LYS A 319 -12.51 -20.90 18.14
C LYS A 319 -11.17 -20.21 18.30
N THR A 320 -10.07 -20.87 17.99
CA THR A 320 -8.73 -20.38 18.31
C THR A 320 -7.86 -20.30 17.06
N SER A 321 -7.20 -19.18 16.87
CA SER A 321 -6.19 -18.99 15.83
C SER A 321 -5.02 -18.19 16.35
N LEU A 322 -3.82 -18.59 15.96
CA LEU A 322 -2.56 -17.89 16.19
C LEU A 322 -1.83 -17.81 14.85
N ASN A 323 -1.48 -16.61 14.43
CA ASN A 323 -0.61 -16.38 13.28
C ASN A 323 0.68 -15.71 13.74
N VAL A 324 1.82 -16.25 13.32
CA VAL A 324 3.15 -15.67 13.57
C VAL A 324 3.84 -15.44 12.23
N GLU A 325 4.40 -14.26 12.03
CA GLU A 325 5.06 -13.84 10.80
C GLU A 325 6.37 -13.12 11.13
N VAL A 326 7.41 -13.45 10.39
CA VAL A 326 8.68 -12.71 10.39
C VAL A 326 8.85 -12.08 9.02
N VAL A 327 9.23 -10.80 8.97
CA VAL A 327 9.57 -10.10 7.73
C VAL A 327 10.98 -9.54 7.86
N MET A 328 11.89 -10.03 7.03
CA MET A 328 13.26 -9.52 6.90
C MET A 328 13.37 -8.81 5.55
N ASN A 329 13.69 -7.53 5.56
CA ASN A 329 13.89 -6.73 4.36
C ASN A 329 15.25 -6.05 4.41
N ASN A 330 16.08 -6.30 3.41
CA ASN A 330 17.38 -5.66 3.25
C ASN A 330 17.47 -4.96 1.91
N SER A 331 18.00 -3.76 1.90
CA SER A 331 18.22 -2.98 0.68
C SER A 331 19.59 -2.31 0.69
N ASN A 332 20.29 -2.43 -0.44
CA ASN A 332 21.49 -1.68 -0.78
C ASN A 332 21.18 -0.84 -2.02
N SER A 333 21.35 0.46 -1.93
CA SER A 333 20.99 1.41 -2.96
C SER A 333 21.81 2.71 -2.83
N ARG A 334 21.48 3.70 -3.65
CA ARG A 334 21.87 5.10 -3.45
C ARG A 334 20.64 5.95 -3.33
N LEU A 335 20.71 7.02 -2.52
CA LEU A 335 19.63 7.99 -2.47
C LEU A 335 19.69 8.90 -3.71
N ASP A 336 18.61 8.93 -4.47
CA ASP A 336 18.40 9.87 -5.56
C ASP A 336 17.72 11.13 -5.01
N ARG A 337 18.45 12.24 -5.05
CA ARG A 337 17.93 13.54 -4.57
C ARG A 337 17.25 14.36 -5.66
N GLY A 338 17.11 13.79 -6.85
CA GLY A 338 16.41 14.41 -7.96
C GLY A 338 17.32 15.01 -9.03
N GLN A 339 16.69 15.53 -10.08
CA GLN A 339 17.33 16.22 -11.19
C GLN A 339 17.61 17.67 -10.79
N PRO A 340 18.87 18.15 -10.85
CA PRO A 340 19.17 19.58 -10.73
C PRO A 340 18.92 20.28 -12.06
N ILE A 341 18.40 21.51 -12.02
CA ILE A 341 18.31 22.43 -13.18
C ILE A 341 18.99 23.76 -12.86
N PHE A 342 19.28 24.57 -13.87
CA PHE A 342 19.92 25.88 -13.68
C PHE A 342 19.04 26.93 -12.98
N GLY A 343 17.80 26.59 -12.60
CA GLY A 343 16.84 27.46 -11.95
C GLY A 343 16.06 28.32 -12.93
N ALA A 344 15.30 29.28 -12.41
CA ALA A 344 14.59 30.25 -13.23
C ALA A 344 15.52 31.40 -13.64
N ILE A 345 15.49 31.77 -14.92
CA ILE A 345 16.18 32.93 -15.48
C ILE A 345 15.12 33.84 -16.08
N ALA A 346 15.09 35.09 -15.63
CA ALA A 346 14.08 36.07 -16.11
C ALA A 346 12.62 35.63 -16.00
N GLY A 347 12.26 34.90 -14.92
CA GLY A 347 10.92 34.37 -14.68
C GLY A 347 10.58 33.09 -15.49
N GLN A 348 11.50 32.57 -16.27
CA GLN A 348 11.32 31.32 -17.02
C GLN A 348 12.08 30.17 -16.39
N THR A 349 11.38 29.06 -16.12
CA THR A 349 11.97 27.83 -15.58
C THR A 349 12.11 26.82 -16.73
N ASP A 350 13.33 26.50 -17.14
CA ASP A 350 13.60 25.43 -18.10
C ASP A 350 13.86 24.10 -17.38
N LEU A 351 12.82 23.27 -17.32
CA LEU A 351 12.87 21.93 -16.71
C LEU A 351 13.82 20.99 -17.47
N ASN A 352 14.15 21.28 -18.72
CA ASN A 352 15.01 20.48 -19.60
C ASN A 352 16.42 21.06 -19.73
N SER A 353 16.76 22.08 -18.95
CA SER A 353 18.11 22.68 -18.95
C SER A 353 19.21 21.70 -18.58
N THR A 354 18.85 20.57 -17.94
CA THR A 354 19.71 19.39 -17.76
C THR A 354 18.93 18.13 -18.16
N PRO A 355 19.63 17.05 -18.56
CA PRO A 355 19.00 15.78 -18.86
C PRO A 355 18.29 15.18 -17.63
N ILE A 356 17.12 14.53 -17.81
CA ILE A 356 16.39 13.88 -16.72
C ILE A 356 17.19 12.75 -16.04
N ARG A 357 18.25 12.24 -16.65
CA ARG A 357 19.15 11.25 -16.05
C ARG A 357 20.10 11.85 -15.01
N PHE A 358 20.32 13.17 -14.98
CA PHE A 358 21.24 13.81 -14.05
C PHE A 358 20.83 13.63 -12.61
N ASN A 359 21.79 13.30 -11.79
CA ASN A 359 21.71 13.12 -10.35
C ASN A 359 22.90 13.84 -9.69
N LEU A 360 22.71 14.36 -8.49
CA LEU A 360 23.78 14.90 -7.67
C LEU A 360 24.28 13.80 -6.73
N GLY A 361 25.55 13.40 -6.85
CA GLY A 361 26.10 12.34 -6.03
C GLY A 361 27.52 11.95 -6.45
N ALA A 362 28.08 10.96 -5.77
CA ALA A 362 29.38 10.38 -6.05
C ALA A 362 29.29 8.85 -6.20
N SER A 363 30.33 8.27 -6.85
CA SER A 363 30.33 6.82 -7.12
C SER A 363 30.44 5.95 -5.86
N ASN A 364 30.88 6.51 -4.74
CA ASN A 364 31.00 5.84 -3.43
C ASN A 364 29.81 6.13 -2.48
N ASP A 365 28.74 6.78 -2.95
CA ASP A 365 27.53 6.95 -2.16
C ASP A 365 26.84 5.59 -1.97
N LYS A 366 26.27 5.39 -0.77
CA LYS A 366 25.54 4.18 -0.39
C LYS A 366 24.38 4.49 0.53
N PHE A 367 23.34 3.71 0.44
CA PHE A 367 22.21 3.72 1.35
C PHE A 367 21.78 2.28 1.64
N ASN A 368 22.21 1.78 2.79
CA ASN A 368 21.92 0.44 3.26
C ASN A 368 20.86 0.49 4.35
N THR A 369 19.81 -0.32 4.22
CA THR A 369 18.78 -0.48 5.23
C THR A 369 18.54 -1.94 5.53
N GLN A 370 18.29 -2.23 6.81
CA GLN A 370 17.90 -3.53 7.33
C GLN A 370 16.66 -3.33 8.20
N ASP A 371 15.59 -4.04 7.86
CA ASP A 371 14.33 -4.01 8.59
C ASP A 371 13.92 -5.44 8.97
N LEU A 372 13.78 -5.70 10.25
CA LEU A 372 13.33 -6.97 10.80
C LEU A 372 12.06 -6.74 11.60
N MET A 373 10.97 -7.39 11.20
CA MET A 373 9.70 -7.37 11.90
C MET A 373 9.31 -8.78 12.34
N LEU A 374 8.87 -8.90 13.59
CA LEU A 374 8.16 -10.06 14.12
C LEU A 374 6.75 -9.63 14.44
N MET A 375 5.76 -10.31 13.90
CA MET A 375 4.35 -10.07 14.14
C MET A 375 3.66 -11.34 14.65
N ALA A 376 2.77 -11.19 15.61
CA ALA A 376 1.93 -12.27 16.13
C ALA A 376 0.49 -11.77 16.29
N ASN A 377 -0.47 -12.54 15.81
CA ASN A 377 -1.90 -12.24 15.93
C ASN A 377 -2.58 -13.45 16.55
N PHE A 378 -3.26 -13.26 17.67
CA PHE A 378 -4.03 -14.26 18.38
C PHE A 378 -5.50 -13.87 18.42
N SER A 379 -6.38 -14.82 18.16
CA SER A 379 -7.82 -14.66 18.29
C SER A 379 -8.43 -15.87 18.97
N HIS A 380 -9.36 -15.62 19.91
CA HIS A 380 -10.09 -16.69 20.61
C HIS A 380 -11.55 -16.31 20.82
N LYS A 381 -12.47 -17.13 20.30
CA LYS A 381 -13.92 -17.01 20.53
C LYS A 381 -14.26 -17.52 21.93
N ILE A 382 -14.52 -16.60 22.87
CA ILE A 382 -14.91 -16.92 24.26
C ILE A 382 -16.32 -17.52 24.29
N SER A 383 -17.23 -16.91 23.52
CA SER A 383 -18.64 -17.36 23.39
C SER A 383 -19.18 -17.02 22.03
N LYS A 384 -20.46 -17.36 21.78
CA LYS A 384 -21.16 -16.99 20.54
C LYS A 384 -21.38 -15.48 20.48
N GLY A 385 -20.55 -14.65 20.06
CA GLY A 385 -20.65 -13.20 19.96
C GLY A 385 -19.58 -12.46 20.74
N ILE A 386 -18.69 -13.13 21.48
CA ILE A 386 -17.58 -12.50 22.18
C ILE A 386 -16.27 -13.15 21.76
N SER A 387 -15.36 -12.34 21.23
CA SER A 387 -14.01 -12.79 20.85
C SER A 387 -12.95 -11.89 21.48
N PHE A 388 -11.90 -12.51 21.98
CA PHE A 388 -10.69 -11.84 22.43
C PHE A 388 -9.67 -11.84 21.31
N ASN A 389 -9.03 -10.69 21.07
CA ASN A 389 -8.04 -10.49 20.04
C ASN A 389 -6.81 -9.80 20.60
N MET A 390 -5.63 -10.25 20.18
CA MET A 390 -4.35 -9.66 20.54
C MET A 390 -3.44 -9.64 19.33
N ALA A 391 -2.83 -8.50 19.05
CA ALA A 391 -1.80 -8.33 18.04
C ALA A 391 -0.53 -7.78 18.70
N TYR A 392 0.61 -8.31 18.30
CA TYR A 392 1.93 -7.84 18.69
C TYR A 392 2.80 -7.64 17.47
N MET A 393 3.57 -6.57 17.44
CA MET A 393 4.61 -6.33 16.45
C MET A 393 5.86 -5.78 17.12
N LYS A 394 7.01 -6.37 16.80
CA LYS A 394 8.33 -5.82 17.07
C LYS A 394 9.03 -5.54 15.75
N GLN A 395 9.53 -4.32 15.59
CA GLN A 395 10.32 -3.88 14.43
C GLN A 395 11.67 -3.38 14.90
N ASN A 396 12.74 -3.82 14.24
CA ASN A 396 14.08 -3.27 14.38
C ASN A 396 14.54 -2.80 13.01
N TRP A 397 14.88 -1.51 12.92
CA TRP A 397 15.31 -0.89 11.68
C TRP A 397 16.67 -0.23 11.85
N ASN A 398 17.60 -0.50 10.90
CA ASN A 398 18.94 0.04 10.87
C ASN A 398 19.20 0.73 9.54
N GLU A 399 19.94 1.84 9.58
CA GLU A 399 20.38 2.60 8.41
C GLU A 399 21.88 2.89 8.47
N ASP A 400 22.57 2.72 7.31
CA ASP A 400 23.93 3.19 7.08
C ASP A 400 23.95 3.95 5.75
N LEU A 401 24.16 5.26 5.82
CA LEU A 401 24.12 6.21 4.70
C LEU A 401 25.46 6.91 4.55
N VAL A 402 25.97 6.95 3.33
CA VAL A 402 26.96 7.93 2.86
C VAL A 402 26.39 8.56 1.61
N GLU A 403 26.22 9.87 1.60
CA GLU A 403 25.70 10.59 0.43
C GLU A 403 26.42 11.92 0.20
N HIS A 404 26.64 12.23 -1.07
CA HIS A 404 26.91 13.56 -1.54
C HIS A 404 25.62 14.14 -2.12
N ARG A 405 25.15 15.25 -1.59
CA ARG A 405 23.89 15.86 -1.99
C ARG A 405 23.97 17.38 -1.99
N THR A 406 23.05 18.03 -2.66
CA THR A 406 22.94 19.47 -2.61
C THR A 406 22.61 19.98 -1.20
N ASN A 407 23.17 21.15 -0.85
CA ASN A 407 22.73 21.97 0.28
C ASN A 407 21.43 22.76 -0.02
N ASN A 408 20.78 22.48 -1.15
CA ASN A 408 19.59 23.17 -1.68
C ASN A 408 19.84 24.59 -2.24
N ALA A 409 21.10 24.95 -2.47
CA ALA A 409 21.49 26.23 -3.04
C ALA A 409 22.51 26.05 -4.15
N PHE A 410 22.62 27.03 -5.03
CA PHE A 410 23.77 27.16 -5.93
C PHE A 410 24.99 27.63 -5.15
N ALA A 411 26.18 27.34 -5.68
CA ALA A 411 27.41 27.96 -5.22
C ALA A 411 27.35 29.49 -5.44
N VAL A 412 28.15 30.21 -4.70
CA VAL A 412 28.23 31.68 -4.79
C VAL A 412 29.59 32.15 -5.24
N ASP A 413 29.63 33.35 -5.85
CA ASP A 413 30.88 34.08 -6.14
C ASP A 413 31.35 34.88 -4.93
N GLU A 414 32.46 35.64 -5.11
CA GLU A 414 33.03 36.48 -4.06
C GLU A 414 32.10 37.62 -3.59
N ASN A 415 31.06 37.97 -4.36
CA ASN A 415 30.08 38.97 -4.05
C ASN A 415 28.74 38.33 -3.54
N ASN A 416 28.79 37.03 -3.21
CA ASN A 416 27.60 36.25 -2.76
C ASN A 416 26.48 36.12 -3.81
N GLN A 417 26.83 36.25 -5.12
CA GLN A 417 25.86 36.05 -6.19
C GLN A 417 25.85 34.59 -6.64
N PRO A 418 24.69 33.98 -6.94
CA PRO A 418 24.59 32.56 -7.27
C PRO A 418 25.23 32.22 -8.61
N ILE A 419 26.12 31.23 -8.61
CA ILE A 419 26.72 30.63 -9.81
C ILE A 419 25.82 29.47 -10.24
N ARG A 420 24.86 29.72 -11.11
CA ARG A 420 23.81 28.74 -11.44
C ARG A 420 24.29 27.46 -12.15
N SER A 421 25.51 27.47 -12.71
CA SER A 421 26.16 26.27 -13.24
C SER A 421 26.77 25.35 -12.18
N LEU A 422 26.81 25.78 -10.91
CA LEU A 422 27.42 25.03 -9.80
C LEU A 422 26.39 24.78 -8.70
N ALA A 423 26.04 23.52 -8.47
CA ALA A 423 25.24 23.14 -7.30
C ALA A 423 26.12 23.09 -6.04
N GLY A 424 25.70 23.77 -4.98
CA GLY A 424 26.34 23.68 -3.67
C GLY A 424 26.14 22.27 -3.10
N MET A 425 27.27 21.65 -2.68
CA MET A 425 27.27 20.27 -2.21
C MET A 425 27.62 20.15 -0.73
N ILE A 426 27.08 19.11 -0.11
CA ILE A 426 27.47 18.61 1.21
C ILE A 426 27.71 17.11 1.14
N ALA A 427 28.53 16.59 2.03
CA ALA A 427 28.66 15.15 2.27
C ALA A 427 28.11 14.79 3.64
N VAL A 428 27.32 13.71 3.70
CA VAL A 428 26.65 13.25 4.92
C VAL A 428 26.97 11.78 5.13
N GLN A 429 27.42 11.46 6.35
CA GLN A 429 27.49 10.09 6.88
C GLN A 429 26.45 9.98 7.99
N ARG A 430 25.52 9.06 7.89
CA ARG A 430 24.47 8.88 8.89
C ARG A 430 24.28 7.42 9.24
N GLN A 431 24.24 7.14 10.52
CA GLN A 431 23.87 5.83 11.07
C GLN A 431 22.73 6.00 12.07
N GLN A 432 21.69 5.22 11.92
CA GLN A 432 20.52 5.25 12.81
C GLN A 432 20.01 3.85 13.11
N LYS A 433 19.47 3.67 14.31
CA LYS A 433 18.85 2.41 14.76
C LYS A 433 17.56 2.73 15.50
N PHE A 434 16.49 2.08 15.10
CA PHE A 434 15.18 2.21 15.74
C PHE A 434 14.66 0.85 16.17
N ALA A 435 13.93 0.85 17.29
CA ALA A 435 13.13 -0.27 17.75
C ALA A 435 11.70 0.22 17.99
N THR A 436 10.72 -0.50 17.46
CA THR A 436 9.29 -0.22 17.67
C THR A 436 8.62 -1.47 18.20
N ASP A 437 7.81 -1.33 19.24
CA ASP A 437 6.95 -2.38 19.78
C ASP A 437 5.50 -1.87 19.78
N ASN A 438 4.58 -2.68 19.23
CA ASN A 438 3.14 -2.43 19.27
C ASN A 438 2.44 -3.60 19.93
N ILE A 439 1.52 -3.31 20.84
CA ILE A 439 0.59 -4.27 21.42
C ILE A 439 -0.81 -3.70 21.23
N SER A 440 -1.71 -4.47 20.65
CA SER A 440 -3.13 -4.14 20.52
C SER A 440 -3.95 -5.30 21.07
N THR A 441 -4.78 -5.05 22.07
CA THR A 441 -5.67 -6.05 22.65
C THR A 441 -7.09 -5.52 22.67
N TYR A 442 -8.06 -6.35 22.27
CA TYR A 442 -9.45 -5.92 22.30
C TYR A 442 -10.44 -7.10 22.37
N LEU A 443 -11.60 -6.79 22.89
CA LEU A 443 -12.78 -7.63 22.81
C LEU A 443 -13.67 -7.15 21.67
N SER A 444 -14.10 -8.07 20.82
CA SER A 444 -15.19 -7.86 19.86
C SER A 444 -16.44 -8.49 20.43
N ILE A 445 -17.53 -7.72 20.53
CA ILE A 445 -18.80 -8.14 21.14
C ILE A 445 -19.91 -7.89 20.13
N ASN A 446 -20.55 -8.96 19.67
CA ASN A 446 -21.73 -8.92 18.82
C ASN A 446 -22.95 -9.30 19.67
N THR A 447 -23.90 -8.40 19.81
CA THR A 447 -25.10 -8.63 20.64
C THR A 447 -26.32 -7.94 20.04
N HIS A 448 -27.49 -8.34 20.53
CA HIS A 448 -28.77 -7.73 20.15
C HIS A 448 -29.50 -7.28 21.40
N THR A 449 -29.92 -6.02 21.42
CA THR A 449 -30.66 -5.45 22.54
C THR A 449 -31.82 -4.57 21.99
N PHE A 450 -33.03 -4.79 22.45
CA PHE A 450 -34.21 -4.00 22.05
C PHE A 450 -34.40 -3.83 20.52
N GLY A 451 -34.08 -4.88 19.76
CA GLY A 451 -34.19 -4.84 18.28
C GLY A 451 -33.02 -4.15 17.57
N LEU A 452 -32.00 -3.71 18.30
CA LEU A 452 -30.76 -3.15 17.78
C LEU A 452 -29.69 -4.24 17.69
N GLU A 453 -28.96 -4.29 16.57
CA GLU A 453 -27.75 -5.10 16.43
C GLU A 453 -26.51 -4.25 16.80
N HIS A 454 -25.70 -4.73 17.74
CA HIS A 454 -24.49 -4.07 18.19
C HIS A 454 -23.27 -4.86 17.78
N LYS A 455 -22.29 -4.17 17.16
CA LYS A 455 -20.92 -4.67 16.95
C LYS A 455 -19.95 -3.77 17.69
N MET A 456 -19.63 -4.16 18.93
CA MET A 456 -18.80 -3.38 19.83
C MET A 456 -17.36 -3.84 19.79
N VAL A 457 -16.42 -2.91 19.94
CA VAL A 457 -15.00 -3.15 20.18
C VAL A 457 -14.57 -2.35 21.40
N VAL A 458 -14.03 -3.02 22.40
CA VAL A 458 -13.40 -2.40 23.57
C VAL A 458 -11.96 -2.84 23.61
N GLY A 459 -11.02 -1.90 23.61
CA GLY A 459 -9.62 -2.28 23.47
C GLY A 459 -8.63 -1.33 24.11
N TYR A 460 -7.39 -1.80 24.11
CA TYR A 460 -6.21 -1.10 24.61
C TYR A 460 -5.07 -1.30 23.62
N ASP A 461 -4.41 -0.20 23.26
CA ASP A 461 -3.20 -0.18 22.44
C ASP A 461 -2.04 0.42 23.20
N ARG A 462 -0.86 -0.18 23.04
CA ARG A 462 0.41 0.35 23.54
C ARG A 462 1.43 0.38 22.39
N ILE A 463 1.98 1.54 22.10
CA ILE A 463 2.97 1.77 21.06
C ILE A 463 4.20 2.37 21.70
N MET A 464 5.35 1.75 21.48
CA MET A 464 6.65 2.20 21.96
C MET A 464 7.58 2.35 20.77
N ASN A 465 8.30 3.46 20.70
CA ASN A 465 9.34 3.66 19.70
C ASN A 465 10.58 4.22 20.34
N GLN A 466 11.74 3.69 20.01
CA GLN A 466 13.02 4.09 20.58
C GLN A 466 14.06 4.31 19.48
N LYS A 467 14.71 5.47 19.48
CA LYS A 467 16.02 5.66 18.86
C LYS A 467 17.09 5.10 19.79
N LEU A 468 17.85 4.15 19.30
CA LEU A 468 18.88 3.50 20.10
C LEU A 468 20.16 4.34 20.10
N ARG A 469 20.99 4.19 21.13
CA ARG A 469 22.32 4.79 21.22
C ARG A 469 23.25 4.30 20.11
N GLY A 470 24.29 5.09 19.79
CA GLY A 470 25.33 4.74 18.82
C GLY A 470 24.97 5.13 17.38
N GLY A 471 23.91 5.94 17.19
CA GLY A 471 23.68 6.64 15.95
C GLY A 471 24.50 7.93 15.84
N GLY A 472 24.78 8.39 14.63
CA GLY A 472 25.48 9.64 14.38
C GLY A 472 25.14 10.22 13.02
N ILE A 473 25.28 11.53 12.90
CA ILE A 473 25.26 12.26 11.65
C ILE A 473 26.50 13.14 11.55
N ASN A 474 27.38 12.81 10.62
CA ASN A 474 28.53 13.63 10.32
C ASN A 474 28.25 14.41 9.04
N THR A 475 28.40 15.71 9.06
CA THR A 475 28.13 16.57 7.89
C THR A 475 29.36 17.38 7.55
N ALA A 476 29.81 17.26 6.31
CA ALA A 476 30.79 18.16 5.73
C ALA A 476 30.04 19.17 4.85
N GLN A 477 30.21 20.45 5.16
CA GLN A 477 29.59 21.57 4.43
C GLN A 477 30.40 22.86 4.63
N GLY A 478 30.04 23.92 3.94
CA GLY A 478 30.63 25.25 4.11
C GLY A 478 31.88 25.49 3.28
N TYR A 479 32.70 26.45 3.69
CA TYR A 479 33.79 27.02 2.92
C TYR A 479 35.07 27.06 3.74
N ARG A 480 36.22 26.86 3.09
CA ARG A 480 37.54 26.85 3.71
C ARG A 480 38.04 28.26 4.02
N LEU A 481 38.47 28.46 5.25
CA LEU A 481 39.19 29.67 5.66
C LEU A 481 40.69 29.52 5.43
N LYS A 482 41.40 30.65 5.41
CA LYS A 482 42.87 30.69 5.22
C LYS A 482 43.63 29.99 6.34
N ASP A 483 43.06 29.92 7.55
CA ASP A 483 43.59 29.20 8.70
C ASP A 483 43.34 27.67 8.66
N GLY A 484 42.69 27.17 7.61
CA GLY A 484 42.33 25.76 7.44
C GLY A 484 41.02 25.33 8.11
N THR A 485 40.35 26.18 8.86
CA THR A 485 39.05 25.94 9.47
C THR A 485 37.93 26.07 8.45
N ILE A 486 36.69 25.68 8.81
CA ILE A 486 35.51 25.71 7.97
C ILE A 486 34.47 26.69 8.54
N ALA A 487 34.04 27.64 7.71
CA ALA A 487 32.87 28.45 7.96
C ALA A 487 31.64 27.77 7.32
N THR A 488 30.55 27.56 8.07
CA THR A 488 29.32 26.87 7.59
C THR A 488 28.62 27.60 6.45
N ARG A 489 28.78 28.92 6.37
CA ARG A 489 28.25 29.80 5.30
C ARG A 489 29.30 30.79 4.85
N TYR A 490 29.20 31.20 3.60
CA TYR A 490 29.98 32.31 3.11
C TYR A 490 29.41 33.62 3.64
N ASP A 491 30.30 34.49 4.19
CA ASP A 491 29.98 35.84 4.65
C ASP A 491 30.80 36.84 3.83
N VAL A 492 30.15 37.57 2.95
CA VAL A 492 30.80 38.52 2.04
C VAL A 492 31.47 39.67 2.79
N THR A 493 31.00 39.99 4.01
CA THR A 493 31.62 41.05 4.84
C THR A 493 32.93 40.68 5.43
N LYS A 494 33.25 39.36 5.44
CA LYS A 494 34.47 38.75 5.95
C LYS A 494 35.25 38.01 4.85
N LYS A 495 35.11 38.42 3.59
CA LYS A 495 35.67 37.71 2.45
C LYS A 495 37.19 37.47 2.57
N ASP A 496 37.92 38.39 3.20
CA ASP A 496 39.39 38.27 3.36
C ASP A 496 39.82 37.08 4.19
N LEU A 497 38.91 36.45 4.97
CA LEU A 497 39.23 35.24 5.73
C LEU A 497 39.16 33.96 4.89
N TYR A 498 38.50 33.98 3.73
CA TYR A 498 38.25 32.79 2.92
C TYR A 498 39.36 32.50 1.92
N GLN A 499 39.51 31.22 1.58
CA GLN A 499 40.31 30.83 0.41
C GLN A 499 39.41 31.00 -0.83
N PHE A 500 40.01 31.47 -1.93
CA PHE A 500 39.30 31.63 -3.20
C PHE A 500 39.99 30.86 -4.32
N ARG A 501 39.23 30.49 -5.33
CA ARG A 501 39.70 29.95 -6.59
C ARG A 501 38.82 30.41 -7.75
N VAL A 502 39.41 30.41 -8.94
CA VAL A 502 38.61 30.69 -10.16
C VAL A 502 37.95 29.40 -10.65
N VAL A 503 36.63 29.41 -10.82
CA VAL A 503 35.84 28.32 -11.37
C VAL A 503 34.94 28.89 -12.48
N ASN A 504 35.03 28.33 -13.69
CA ASN A 504 34.31 28.83 -14.88
C ASN A 504 34.52 30.35 -15.11
N GLY A 505 35.72 30.88 -14.86
CA GLY A 505 36.00 32.30 -15.01
C GLY A 505 35.50 33.21 -13.88
N VAL A 506 34.89 32.67 -12.84
CA VAL A 506 34.37 33.41 -11.69
C VAL A 506 35.18 33.10 -10.44
N ASN A 507 35.55 34.14 -9.67
CA ASN A 507 36.19 33.98 -8.38
C ASN A 507 35.18 33.52 -7.31
N ALA A 508 35.38 32.32 -6.75
CA ALA A 508 34.46 31.71 -5.81
C ALA A 508 35.20 31.25 -4.55
N PRO A 509 34.55 31.30 -3.37
CA PRO A 509 35.16 30.79 -2.14
C PRO A 509 35.31 29.26 -2.25
N VAL A 510 36.44 28.73 -1.77
CA VAL A 510 36.75 27.29 -1.83
C VAL A 510 35.82 26.51 -0.90
N PRO A 511 35.01 25.57 -1.43
CA PRO A 511 34.08 24.81 -0.59
C PRO A 511 34.83 23.71 0.19
N ASN A 512 34.26 23.27 1.31
CA ASN A 512 34.67 22.07 2.02
C ASN A 512 34.40 20.80 1.21
N VAL A 513 33.21 20.74 0.54
CA VAL A 513 32.83 19.67 -0.38
C VAL A 513 32.73 20.26 -1.78
N GLU A 514 33.44 19.69 -2.74
CA GLU A 514 33.50 20.17 -4.10
C GLU A 514 32.08 20.38 -4.69
N HIS A 515 31.81 21.55 -5.25
CA HIS A 515 30.54 21.84 -5.91
C HIS A 515 30.34 20.97 -7.15
N PHE A 516 29.12 20.61 -7.45
CA PHE A 516 28.80 19.80 -8.63
C PHE A 516 28.58 20.74 -9.83
N ASN A 517 29.37 20.54 -10.88
CA ASN A 517 29.28 21.32 -12.10
C ASN A 517 28.16 20.76 -13.01
N LEU A 518 27.07 21.50 -13.17
CA LEU A 518 25.89 21.08 -13.97
C LEU A 518 26.18 21.11 -15.48
N ALA A 519 27.13 21.94 -15.93
CA ALA A 519 27.52 22.02 -17.34
C ALA A 519 28.49 20.90 -17.72
N ASN A 520 29.29 20.41 -16.75
CA ASN A 520 30.24 19.32 -16.95
C ASN A 520 30.22 18.34 -15.78
N PRO A 521 29.17 17.49 -15.70
CA PRO A 521 28.94 16.59 -14.56
C PRO A 521 30.04 15.54 -14.44
N SER A 522 30.53 15.34 -13.21
CA SER A 522 31.50 14.31 -12.87
C SER A 522 31.06 13.52 -11.64
N TYR A 523 31.04 12.19 -11.79
CA TYR A 523 30.61 11.25 -10.74
C TYR A 523 31.80 10.45 -10.17
N THR A 524 32.98 11.05 -10.14
CA THR A 524 34.17 10.39 -9.63
C THR A 524 34.05 9.99 -8.17
N LEU A 525 34.80 8.98 -7.79
CA LEU A 525 34.96 8.60 -6.40
C LEU A 525 35.53 9.79 -5.61
N LYS A 526 34.93 10.10 -4.46
CA LYS A 526 35.36 11.17 -3.58
C LYS A 526 36.10 10.61 -2.37
N ASN A 527 37.22 11.21 -2.03
CA ASN A 527 37.96 10.85 -0.83
C ASN A 527 37.33 11.60 0.36
N LEU A 528 36.65 10.87 1.24
CA LEU A 528 35.99 11.45 2.42
C LEU A 528 36.97 12.05 3.43
N ASN A 529 38.26 11.66 3.38
CA ASN A 529 39.30 12.22 4.25
C ASN A 529 39.72 13.65 3.87
N ASP A 530 39.36 14.09 2.65
CA ASP A 530 39.63 15.47 2.20
C ASP A 530 38.62 16.47 2.80
N TYR A 531 37.57 15.97 3.49
CA TYR A 531 36.51 16.77 4.07
C TYR A 531 36.70 16.97 5.58
N VAL A 532 36.34 18.15 6.05
CA VAL A 532 36.21 18.43 7.47
C VAL A 532 34.76 18.18 7.88
N PHE A 533 34.52 17.13 8.67
CA PHE A 533 33.19 16.78 9.13
C PHE A 533 32.88 17.40 10.51
N SER A 534 31.74 18.04 10.62
CA SER A 534 31.06 18.26 11.90
C SER A 534 30.40 16.95 12.33
N LYS A 535 30.78 16.42 13.50
CA LYS A 535 30.26 15.15 14.02
C LYS A 535 29.21 15.45 15.07
N VAL A 536 28.04 14.90 14.87
CA VAL A 536 26.90 14.99 15.80
C VAL A 536 26.44 13.59 16.17
N GLU A 537 26.56 13.25 17.45
CA GLU A 537 25.95 12.04 17.98
C GLU A 537 24.44 12.21 18.02
N ILE A 538 23.71 11.18 17.62
CA ILE A 538 22.25 11.16 17.67
C ILE A 538 21.84 10.82 19.09
N PRO A 539 21.18 11.74 19.83
CA PRO A 539 20.73 11.43 21.16
C PRO A 539 19.66 10.35 21.14
N PRO A 540 19.70 9.42 22.11
CA PRO A 540 18.64 8.43 22.24
C PRO A 540 17.32 9.13 22.58
N SER A 541 16.23 8.61 22.05
CA SER A 541 14.89 9.10 22.34
C SER A 541 13.92 7.95 22.49
N TYR A 542 12.83 8.18 23.21
CA TYR A 542 11.80 7.18 23.43
C TYR A 542 10.43 7.85 23.47
N TYR A 543 9.46 7.32 22.77
CA TYR A 543 8.08 7.70 23.01
C TYR A 543 7.20 6.50 23.32
N LEU A 544 6.17 6.78 24.10
CA LEU A 544 5.15 5.82 24.53
C LEU A 544 3.77 6.40 24.27
N VAL A 545 2.93 5.61 23.61
CA VAL A 545 1.50 5.89 23.48
C VAL A 545 0.72 4.79 24.17
N ASN A 546 -0.22 5.15 25.04
CA ASN A 546 -1.24 4.26 25.57
C ASN A 546 -2.60 4.78 25.14
N GLY A 547 -3.47 3.91 24.63
CA GLY A 547 -4.80 4.27 24.20
C GLY A 547 -5.84 3.26 24.65
N VAL A 548 -6.90 3.74 25.28
CA VAL A 548 -8.11 2.94 25.57
C VAL A 548 -9.21 3.42 24.64
N TYR A 549 -9.94 2.49 24.03
CA TYR A 549 -10.99 2.85 23.08
C TYR A 549 -12.22 1.95 23.18
N LEU A 550 -13.34 2.57 22.84
CA LEU A 550 -14.65 1.94 22.69
C LEU A 550 -15.21 2.35 21.34
N GLN A 551 -15.70 1.39 20.59
CA GLN A 551 -16.46 1.63 19.35
C GLN A 551 -17.71 0.78 19.37
N ASP A 552 -18.83 1.30 18.88
CA ASP A 552 -20.05 0.53 18.64
C ASP A 552 -20.65 0.88 17.28
N GLN A 553 -20.98 -0.13 16.50
CA GLN A 553 -21.76 -0.04 15.28
C GLN A 553 -23.17 -0.55 15.60
N ILE A 554 -24.08 0.40 15.75
CA ILE A 554 -25.47 0.15 16.13
C ILE A 554 -26.32 0.13 14.88
N LYS A 555 -26.86 -1.03 14.52
CA LYS A 555 -27.71 -1.18 13.34
C LYS A 555 -29.16 -1.35 13.74
N TYR A 556 -30.02 -0.55 13.09
CA TYR A 556 -31.46 -0.65 13.16
C TYR A 556 -32.03 -0.58 11.74
N GLN A 557 -32.57 -1.68 11.26
CA GLN A 557 -33.12 -1.81 9.90
C GLN A 557 -32.05 -1.37 8.83
N GLN A 558 -32.30 -0.29 8.08
CA GLN A 558 -31.42 0.27 7.07
C GLN A 558 -30.38 1.25 7.63
N LEU A 559 -30.50 1.64 8.90
CA LEU A 559 -29.64 2.65 9.50
C LEU A 559 -28.53 2.01 10.35
N THR A 560 -27.29 2.42 10.16
CA THR A 560 -26.16 2.03 11.00
C THR A 560 -25.47 3.28 11.55
N LEU A 561 -25.46 3.42 12.86
CA LEU A 561 -24.75 4.47 13.59
C LEU A 561 -23.41 3.91 14.08
N THR A 562 -22.32 4.52 13.73
CA THR A 562 -20.96 4.19 14.24
C THR A 562 -20.53 5.25 15.23
N LEU A 563 -20.36 4.86 16.46
CA LEU A 563 -19.84 5.70 17.55
C LEU A 563 -18.46 5.16 17.95
N GLY A 564 -17.49 6.04 18.13
CA GLY A 564 -16.17 5.67 18.64
C GLY A 564 -15.63 6.74 19.57
N LEU A 565 -14.94 6.31 20.57
CA LEU A 565 -14.26 7.18 21.54
C LEU A 565 -12.92 6.55 21.91
N ARG A 566 -11.85 7.33 21.81
CA ARG A 566 -10.51 6.92 22.22
C ARG A 566 -9.93 7.96 23.15
N GLN A 567 -9.48 7.54 24.33
CA GLN A 567 -8.63 8.34 25.20
C GLN A 567 -7.18 7.90 24.97
N GLU A 568 -6.33 8.85 24.65
CA GLU A 568 -4.91 8.61 24.39
C GLU A 568 -4.04 9.40 25.37
N TRP A 569 -2.95 8.77 25.79
CA TRP A 569 -1.86 9.37 26.58
C TRP A 569 -0.56 9.16 25.81
N TYR A 570 0.17 10.23 25.61
CA TYR A 570 1.44 10.29 24.89
C TYR A 570 2.53 10.83 25.78
N GLU A 571 3.66 10.15 25.82
CA GLU A 571 4.86 10.55 26.52
C GLU A 571 6.05 10.50 25.54
N ASP A 572 6.85 11.57 25.53
CA ASP A 572 8.02 11.72 24.65
C ASP A 572 9.24 12.11 25.48
N TYR A 573 10.29 11.31 25.41
CA TYR A 573 11.53 11.45 26.15
C TYR A 573 12.66 11.77 25.19
N SER A 574 13.21 12.98 25.26
CA SER A 574 14.46 13.37 24.61
C SER A 574 15.64 13.03 25.51
N ASN A 575 16.79 12.71 24.93
CA ASN A 575 17.98 12.27 25.68
C ASN A 575 17.69 11.10 26.64
N TYR A 576 16.91 10.15 26.15
CA TYR A 576 16.38 9.05 26.95
C TYR A 576 17.47 8.29 27.70
N ARG A 577 17.35 8.23 29.03
CA ARG A 577 18.33 7.63 29.97
C ARG A 577 19.70 8.32 29.96
N LEU A 578 19.75 9.62 29.66
CA LEU A 578 20.90 10.48 29.88
C LEU A 578 20.62 11.43 31.05
N SER A 579 21.67 12.07 31.55
CA SER A 579 21.55 13.00 32.70
C SER A 579 20.71 14.23 32.39
N ASN A 580 20.57 14.58 31.13
CA ASN A 580 19.76 15.70 30.62
C ASN A 580 18.46 15.24 29.95
N GLU A 581 17.90 14.10 30.38
CA GLU A 581 16.61 13.62 29.91
C GLU A 581 15.51 14.68 30.10
N SER A 582 14.67 14.86 29.11
CA SER A 582 13.52 15.75 29.13
C SER A 582 12.26 14.98 28.69
N LYS A 583 11.15 15.20 29.37
CA LYS A 583 9.87 14.52 29.13
C LYS A 583 8.78 15.51 28.76
N ILE A 584 8.01 15.19 27.72
CA ILE A 584 6.75 15.85 27.38
C ILE A 584 5.62 14.84 27.51
N SER A 585 4.52 15.25 28.15
CA SER A 585 3.32 14.43 28.29
C SER A 585 2.12 15.14 27.67
N ARG A 586 1.28 14.40 26.95
CA ARG A 586 0.05 14.89 26.32
C ARG A 586 -1.05 13.87 26.48
N HIS A 587 -2.29 14.32 26.44
CA HIS A 587 -3.45 13.44 26.35
C HIS A 587 -4.50 14.06 25.42
N LYS A 588 -5.31 13.22 24.79
CA LYS A 588 -6.38 13.67 23.88
C LYS A 588 -7.53 12.66 23.88
N LEU A 589 -8.75 13.20 23.94
CA LEU A 589 -9.97 12.44 23.67
C LEU A 589 -10.35 12.60 22.20
N LEU A 590 -10.55 11.50 21.49
CA LEU A 590 -10.74 11.43 20.04
C LEU A 590 -12.10 10.80 19.73
N PRO A 591 -13.14 11.58 19.41
CA PRO A 591 -14.42 11.07 19.00
C PRO A 591 -14.42 10.66 17.52
N ARG A 592 -15.25 9.67 17.22
CA ARG A 592 -15.63 9.22 15.87
C ARG A 592 -17.14 9.12 15.79
N LEU A 593 -17.74 9.74 14.79
CA LEU A 593 -19.16 9.67 14.51
C LEU A 593 -19.36 9.32 13.04
N GLY A 594 -20.16 8.31 12.76
CA GLY A 594 -20.50 7.90 11.39
C GLY A 594 -21.93 7.43 11.31
N LEU A 595 -22.63 7.77 10.24
CA LEU A 595 -23.99 7.34 9.95
C LEU A 595 -24.01 6.75 8.55
N THR A 596 -24.53 5.54 8.42
CA THR A 596 -24.73 4.87 7.12
C THR A 596 -26.20 4.52 6.97
N TYR A 597 -26.80 4.85 5.84
CA TYR A 597 -28.16 4.49 5.47
C TYR A 597 -28.15 3.62 4.22
N ALA A 598 -28.65 2.40 4.33
CA ALA A 598 -28.82 1.48 3.21
C ALA A 598 -30.07 1.87 2.42
N VAL A 599 -29.89 2.59 1.31
CA VAL A 599 -31.00 2.99 0.42
C VAL A 599 -31.68 1.75 -0.17
N ASN A 600 -30.89 0.75 -0.52
CA ASN A 600 -31.33 -0.58 -0.95
C ASN A 600 -30.17 -1.59 -0.77
N ALA A 601 -30.33 -2.82 -1.26
CA ALA A 601 -29.31 -3.86 -1.14
C ALA A 601 -27.97 -3.50 -1.82
N HIS A 602 -27.97 -2.56 -2.77
CA HIS A 602 -26.81 -2.21 -3.59
C HIS A 602 -26.18 -0.88 -3.21
N ILE A 603 -26.90 0.05 -2.62
CA ILE A 603 -26.48 1.44 -2.44
C ILE A 603 -26.60 1.84 -0.97
N ASN A 604 -25.50 2.30 -0.40
CA ASN A 604 -25.42 2.94 0.91
C ASN A 604 -24.98 4.39 0.74
N ILE A 605 -25.61 5.31 1.46
CA ILE A 605 -25.12 6.68 1.66
C ILE A 605 -24.60 6.83 3.08
N TYR A 606 -23.58 7.64 3.28
CA TYR A 606 -23.01 7.83 4.61
C TYR A 606 -22.55 9.26 4.85
N GLY A 607 -22.53 9.65 6.12
CA GLY A 607 -21.87 10.85 6.60
C GLY A 607 -20.96 10.52 7.76
N THR A 608 -19.80 11.18 7.86
CA THR A 608 -18.86 10.96 8.96
C THR A 608 -18.20 12.24 9.44
N TYR A 609 -17.92 12.27 10.74
CA TYR A 609 -17.10 13.26 11.39
C TYR A 609 -16.00 12.54 12.17
N LEU A 610 -14.74 12.87 11.87
CA LEU A 610 -13.55 12.30 12.51
C LEU A 610 -12.67 13.41 13.05
N GLN A 611 -12.04 13.18 14.18
CA GLN A 611 -10.95 14.01 14.69
C GLN A 611 -9.63 13.28 14.61
N GLY A 612 -8.59 14.02 14.24
CA GLY A 612 -7.22 13.54 14.21
C GLY A 612 -6.34 14.35 15.16
N TYR A 613 -5.35 13.67 15.65
CA TYR A 613 -4.36 14.18 16.59
C TYR A 613 -3.00 13.60 16.27
N GLN A 614 -1.99 14.45 16.21
CA GLN A 614 -0.61 14.03 16.01
C GLN A 614 0.29 14.80 16.96
N PRO A 615 0.92 14.13 17.93
CA PRO A 615 1.88 14.79 18.82
C PRO A 615 3.03 15.38 18.01
N GLN A 616 3.43 16.60 18.33
CA GLN A 616 4.58 17.25 17.76
C GLN A 616 5.67 17.31 18.84
N GLY A 617 6.44 16.23 18.93
CA GLY A 617 7.51 16.08 19.90
C GLY A 617 8.88 16.03 19.22
N ASN A 618 9.93 16.01 20.04
CA ASN A 618 11.32 15.96 19.60
C ASN A 618 11.71 14.66 18.88
N THR A 619 10.88 13.63 19.01
CA THR A 619 11.13 12.29 18.48
C THR A 619 10.32 12.00 17.23
N SER A 620 9.41 12.89 16.83
CA SER A 620 8.51 12.70 15.69
C SER A 620 9.22 12.67 14.33
N SER A 621 10.47 13.13 14.24
CA SER A 621 11.27 13.06 13.00
C SER A 621 12.35 11.99 13.08
N LEU A 622 12.48 11.19 12.02
CA LEU A 622 13.61 10.27 11.84
C LEU A 622 14.92 11.02 11.51
N VAL A 623 14.79 12.19 10.94
CA VAL A 623 15.97 13.06 10.69
C VAL A 623 16.25 13.86 11.95
N ILE A 624 17.50 13.77 12.42
CA ILE A 624 17.91 14.50 13.59
C ILE A 624 18.19 15.93 13.19
N VAL A 625 17.35 16.76 13.67
CA VAL A 625 17.70 18.13 13.99
C VAL A 625 17.79 18.16 15.51
N PRO A 626 18.79 18.80 16.13
CA PRO A 626 18.72 19.10 17.56
C PRO A 626 17.32 19.66 17.84
N PRO A 627 16.67 19.26 18.96
CA PRO A 627 15.34 19.75 19.23
C PRO A 627 15.33 21.26 19.08
N PRO A 628 14.42 21.83 18.25
CA PRO A 628 14.34 23.27 18.11
C PRO A 628 14.12 23.88 19.50
N THR A 629 14.78 24.96 19.78
CA THR A 629 14.55 25.73 21.00
C THR A 629 13.04 26.06 21.07
N GLY A 630 12.36 25.63 22.11
CA GLY A 630 10.92 25.81 22.26
C GLY A 630 10.06 24.56 22.01
N SER A 631 10.61 23.38 22.17
CA SER A 631 10.06 22.05 21.83
C SER A 631 8.76 21.61 22.49
N ASN A 632 8.05 22.48 23.21
CA ASN A 632 6.75 22.17 23.81
C ASN A 632 5.57 22.55 22.89
N PHE A 633 5.66 22.17 21.62
CA PHE A 633 4.66 22.51 20.62
C PHE A 633 3.29 21.89 20.95
N LYS A 634 2.22 22.61 20.57
CA LYS A 634 0.87 22.04 20.54
C LYS A 634 0.82 20.91 19.55
N PRO A 635 0.02 19.87 19.82
CA PRO A 635 -0.21 18.84 18.82
C PRO A 635 -0.85 19.39 17.54
N LEU A 636 -0.51 18.81 16.41
CA LEU A 636 -1.26 19.01 15.19
C LEU A 636 -2.66 18.42 15.39
N GLU A 637 -3.68 19.21 15.16
CA GLU A 637 -5.07 18.83 15.25
C GLU A 637 -5.72 18.86 13.86
N SER A 638 -6.61 17.91 13.63
CA SER A 638 -7.37 17.88 12.37
C SER A 638 -8.80 17.43 12.61
N ASN A 639 -9.67 17.77 11.67
CA ASN A 639 -11.00 17.21 11.58
C ASN A 639 -11.35 16.91 10.12
N LEU A 640 -12.16 15.87 9.92
CA LEU A 640 -12.74 15.50 8.64
C LEU A 640 -14.27 15.56 8.76
N LYS A 641 -14.89 16.19 7.77
CA LYS A 641 -16.31 16.04 7.45
C LYS A 641 -16.39 15.37 6.08
N GLU A 642 -17.12 14.26 6.00
CA GLU A 642 -17.25 13.52 4.75
C GLU A 642 -18.69 13.08 4.54
N LEU A 643 -19.17 13.20 3.31
CA LEU A 643 -20.43 12.66 2.81
C LEU A 643 -20.12 11.79 1.60
N GLY A 644 -20.70 10.60 1.54
CA GLY A 644 -20.42 9.72 0.42
C GLY A 644 -21.54 8.73 0.10
N ALA A 645 -21.38 8.07 -1.03
CA ALA A 645 -22.20 6.95 -1.47
C ALA A 645 -21.30 5.80 -1.88
N LYS A 646 -21.66 4.59 -1.47
CA LYS A 646 -20.99 3.35 -1.84
C LYS A 646 -22.00 2.38 -2.43
N SER A 647 -21.62 1.74 -3.51
CA SER A 647 -22.52 0.81 -4.18
C SER A 647 -21.78 -0.45 -4.65
N GLU A 648 -22.51 -1.56 -4.64
CA GLU A 648 -22.05 -2.86 -5.14
C GLU A 648 -23.08 -3.42 -6.12
N TRP A 649 -22.59 -3.80 -7.30
CA TRP A 649 -23.37 -4.31 -8.41
C TRP A 649 -22.82 -5.64 -8.90
N LEU A 650 -23.56 -6.33 -9.77
CA LEU A 650 -23.16 -7.59 -10.39
C LEU A 650 -22.69 -8.63 -9.32
N GLU A 651 -23.53 -8.78 -8.28
CA GLU A 651 -23.28 -9.74 -7.17
C GLU A 651 -21.96 -9.45 -6.42
N GLY A 652 -21.65 -8.15 -6.20
CA GLY A 652 -20.41 -7.73 -5.55
C GLY A 652 -19.16 -7.85 -6.46
N ASN A 653 -19.34 -7.96 -7.78
CA ASN A 653 -18.23 -7.96 -8.71
C ASN A 653 -17.89 -6.59 -9.27
N LEU A 654 -18.71 -5.59 -9.02
CA LEU A 654 -18.49 -4.20 -9.39
C LEU A 654 -18.81 -3.30 -8.19
N MET A 655 -17.86 -2.48 -7.79
CA MET A 655 -18.09 -1.43 -6.80
C MET A 655 -17.94 -0.04 -7.42
N VAL A 656 -18.74 0.92 -6.92
CA VAL A 656 -18.61 2.35 -7.22
C VAL A 656 -18.73 3.13 -5.91
N ASN A 657 -17.75 3.99 -5.64
CA ASN A 657 -17.70 4.85 -4.46
C ASN A 657 -17.55 6.31 -4.89
N ILE A 658 -18.30 7.17 -4.24
CA ILE A 658 -18.22 8.63 -4.41
C ILE A 658 -18.08 9.22 -3.00
N SER A 659 -17.16 10.16 -2.81
CA SER A 659 -17.04 10.91 -1.55
C SER A 659 -16.79 12.38 -1.79
N LEU A 660 -17.40 13.21 -0.95
CA LEU A 660 -17.18 14.63 -0.78
C LEU A 660 -16.54 14.83 0.59
N PHE A 661 -15.43 15.53 0.66
CA PHE A 661 -14.71 15.69 1.91
C PHE A 661 -14.23 17.12 2.14
N GLU A 662 -14.09 17.45 3.42
CA GLU A 662 -13.36 18.62 3.91
C GLU A 662 -12.53 18.22 5.11
N ILE A 663 -11.22 18.49 5.04
CA ILE A 663 -10.24 18.29 6.11
C ILE A 663 -9.64 19.63 6.47
N ASN A 664 -9.67 19.97 7.76
CA ASN A 664 -9.01 21.15 8.30
C ASN A 664 -7.89 20.71 9.24
N GLN A 665 -6.73 21.35 9.15
CA GLN A 665 -5.58 21.14 10.03
C GLN A 665 -5.17 22.44 10.69
N LYS A 666 -4.71 22.36 11.95
CA LYS A 666 -4.15 23.47 12.71
C LYS A 666 -2.86 23.06 13.42
N ASN A 667 -2.11 24.06 13.88
CA ASN A 667 -0.86 23.91 14.60
C ASN A 667 0.23 23.22 13.76
N LEU A 668 0.26 23.47 12.44
CA LEU A 668 1.35 22.99 11.60
C LEU A 668 2.65 23.69 12.01
N LEU A 669 3.71 22.90 12.16
CA LEU A 669 5.05 23.43 12.40
C LEU A 669 5.62 24.04 11.14
N MET A 670 6.13 25.24 11.26
CA MET A 670 6.71 26.04 10.19
C MET A 670 8.04 26.63 10.64
N ASN A 671 8.95 26.88 9.70
CA ASN A 671 10.16 27.62 9.99
C ASN A 671 9.80 29.05 10.37
N ALA A 672 10.36 29.54 11.49
CA ALA A 672 10.11 30.88 11.97
C ALA A 672 10.77 31.98 11.10
N ASN A 673 11.62 31.58 10.14
CA ASN A 673 12.47 32.47 9.35
C ASN A 673 13.29 33.42 10.22
N ASP A 674 13.69 32.95 11.43
CA ASP A 674 14.51 33.72 12.36
C ASP A 674 15.93 33.82 11.81
N PRO A 675 16.45 35.03 11.57
CA PRO A 675 17.78 35.23 11.03
C PRO A 675 18.90 34.76 12.00
N PHE A 676 18.60 34.65 13.31
CA PHE A 676 19.54 34.24 14.35
C PHE A 676 19.43 32.74 14.67
N ASP A 677 18.26 32.13 14.43
CA ASP A 677 18.04 30.67 14.58
C ASP A 677 17.25 30.14 13.39
N VAL A 678 17.98 29.75 12.36
CA VAL A 678 17.41 29.23 11.10
C VAL A 678 16.63 27.91 11.25
N ASN A 679 16.76 27.24 12.38
CA ASN A 679 16.06 25.99 12.68
C ASN A 679 14.85 26.20 13.60
N ARG A 680 14.60 27.43 14.03
CA ARG A 680 13.47 27.75 14.91
C ARG A 680 12.16 27.41 14.19
N LEU A 681 11.34 26.57 14.85
CA LEU A 681 10.00 26.24 14.42
C LEU A 681 8.97 26.97 15.27
N ILE A 682 7.84 27.27 14.67
CA ILE A 682 6.65 27.80 15.32
C ILE A 682 5.40 27.08 14.82
N GLU A 683 4.39 26.99 15.68
CA GLU A 683 3.10 26.36 15.42
C GLU A 683 2.04 27.36 14.96
N ARG A 684 2.19 27.90 13.76
CA ARG A 684 1.28 28.90 13.20
C ARG A 684 0.59 28.52 11.92
N GLY A 685 0.93 27.34 11.37
CA GLY A 685 0.37 26.91 10.10
C GLY A 685 -1.03 26.32 10.27
N ALA A 686 -1.92 26.65 9.34
CA ALA A 686 -3.16 25.93 9.12
C ALA A 686 -3.37 25.69 7.62
N GLN A 687 -4.06 24.62 7.30
CA GLN A 687 -4.45 24.30 5.93
C GLN A 687 -5.81 23.62 5.89
N ARG A 688 -6.49 23.82 4.76
CA ARG A 688 -7.77 23.16 4.45
C ARG A 688 -7.62 22.39 3.15
N SER A 689 -8.16 21.17 3.14
CA SER A 689 -8.32 20.37 1.91
C SER A 689 -9.77 19.96 1.76
N ARG A 690 -10.36 20.23 0.60
CA ARG A 690 -11.70 19.77 0.24
C ARG A 690 -11.70 19.21 -1.17
N GLY A 691 -12.63 18.31 -1.44
CA GLY A 691 -12.65 17.71 -2.76
C GLY A 691 -13.73 16.69 -2.96
N ILE A 692 -13.66 16.10 -4.15
CA ILE A 692 -14.52 15.00 -4.60
C ILE A 692 -13.66 13.85 -5.11
N GLU A 693 -14.07 12.64 -4.78
CA GLU A 693 -13.43 11.43 -5.25
C GLU A 693 -14.46 10.49 -5.83
N ILE A 694 -14.12 9.86 -6.95
CA ILE A 694 -14.93 8.84 -7.61
C ILE A 694 -14.01 7.66 -7.89
N GLU A 695 -14.38 6.48 -7.37
CA GLU A 695 -13.66 5.23 -7.58
C GLU A 695 -14.62 4.15 -8.09
N SER A 696 -14.18 3.38 -9.06
CA SER A 696 -14.88 2.18 -9.47
C SER A 696 -13.88 1.07 -9.77
N SER A 697 -14.19 -0.14 -9.32
CA SER A 697 -13.34 -1.30 -9.55
C SER A 697 -14.18 -2.56 -9.64
N GLY A 698 -13.81 -3.46 -10.53
CA GLY A 698 -14.50 -4.73 -10.67
C GLY A 698 -14.48 -5.30 -12.07
N PHE A 699 -15.48 -6.13 -12.34
CA PHE A 699 -15.67 -6.80 -13.61
C PHE A 699 -16.87 -6.20 -14.35
N ILE A 700 -16.66 -5.77 -15.60
CA ILE A 700 -17.75 -5.45 -16.55
C ILE A 700 -18.33 -6.75 -17.09
N ARG A 701 -17.45 -7.74 -17.35
CA ARG A 701 -17.75 -9.12 -17.73
C ARG A 701 -16.74 -10.04 -17.02
N PRO A 702 -16.99 -11.34 -16.90
CA PRO A 702 -16.07 -12.27 -16.22
C PRO A 702 -14.63 -12.23 -16.73
N ASN A 703 -14.44 -11.87 -18.00
CA ASN A 703 -13.15 -11.77 -18.68
C ASN A 703 -12.63 -10.34 -18.82
N TRP A 704 -13.37 -9.32 -18.34
CA TRP A 704 -13.00 -7.92 -18.46
C TRP A 704 -13.06 -7.20 -17.10
N GLN A 705 -11.90 -6.94 -16.55
CA GLN A 705 -11.69 -6.30 -15.25
C GLN A 705 -11.13 -4.90 -15.40
N PHE A 706 -11.48 -4.00 -14.48
CA PHE A 706 -10.94 -2.64 -14.47
C PHE A 706 -10.83 -2.08 -13.05
N ASN A 707 -10.01 -1.03 -12.92
CA ASN A 707 -9.91 -0.15 -11.76
C ASN A 707 -9.75 1.27 -12.31
N VAL A 708 -10.64 2.16 -11.89
CA VAL A 708 -10.65 3.56 -12.34
C VAL A 708 -10.88 4.48 -11.14
N GLY A 709 -10.19 5.60 -11.16
CA GLY A 709 -10.34 6.62 -10.14
C GLY A 709 -10.15 8.02 -10.70
N TYR A 710 -10.93 8.95 -10.17
CA TYR A 710 -10.80 10.38 -10.41
C TYR A 710 -10.91 11.15 -9.10
N SER A 711 -10.11 12.19 -8.95
CA SER A 711 -10.22 13.11 -7.82
C SER A 711 -10.01 14.57 -8.24
N TYR A 712 -10.79 15.43 -7.59
CA TYR A 712 -10.56 16.85 -7.50
C TYR A 712 -10.21 17.20 -6.06
N VAL A 713 -9.08 17.88 -5.84
CA VAL A 713 -8.57 18.27 -4.51
C VAL A 713 -8.19 19.75 -4.52
N ASP A 714 -8.89 20.53 -3.71
CA ASP A 714 -8.57 21.94 -3.44
C ASP A 714 -7.95 22.04 -2.04
N ALA A 715 -6.63 21.88 -1.98
CA ALA A 715 -5.84 21.98 -0.76
C ALA A 715 -5.11 23.33 -0.75
N VAL A 716 -5.37 24.15 0.28
CA VAL A 716 -4.84 25.51 0.40
C VAL A 716 -4.31 25.77 1.80
N VAL A 717 -3.27 26.58 1.88
CA VAL A 717 -2.76 27.13 3.14
C VAL A 717 -3.74 28.21 3.61
N THR A 718 -4.23 28.12 4.84
CA THR A 718 -5.20 29.08 5.41
C THR A 718 -4.57 30.01 6.44
N GLU A 719 -3.46 29.59 7.08
CA GLU A 719 -2.68 30.40 8.01
C GLU A 719 -1.19 30.15 7.79
N ASP A 720 -0.39 31.20 7.70
CA ASP A 720 1.06 31.16 7.57
C ASP A 720 1.65 32.44 8.17
N ILE A 721 2.97 32.44 8.48
CA ILE A 721 3.70 33.63 8.88
C ILE A 721 3.85 34.59 7.70
N ASP A 722 4.09 34.02 6.52
CA ASP A 722 4.21 34.76 5.27
C ASP A 722 2.83 34.97 4.64
N PRO A 723 2.29 36.20 4.63
CA PRO A 723 0.98 36.44 4.05
C PRO A 723 0.87 36.07 2.57
N LEU A 724 2.00 36.02 1.84
CA LEU A 724 2.02 35.67 0.41
C LEU A 724 1.74 34.18 0.18
N ILE A 725 1.90 33.35 1.21
CA ILE A 725 1.62 31.92 1.16
C ILE A 725 0.15 31.62 1.44
N ILE A 726 -0.55 32.47 2.18
CA ILE A 726 -1.97 32.31 2.50
C ILE A 726 -2.80 32.30 1.22
N GLY A 727 -3.67 31.29 1.08
CA GLY A 727 -4.46 31.05 -0.13
C GLY A 727 -3.71 30.30 -1.24
N GLN A 728 -2.40 30.07 -1.11
CA GLN A 728 -1.67 29.26 -2.07
C GLN A 728 -2.06 27.79 -1.94
N ARG A 729 -1.99 27.07 -3.07
CA ARG A 729 -2.20 25.63 -3.11
C ARG A 729 -1.06 24.90 -2.38
N VAL A 730 -1.40 23.91 -1.59
CA VAL A 730 -0.41 23.05 -0.91
C VAL A 730 0.57 22.45 -1.92
N GLN A 731 1.86 22.49 -1.56
CA GLN A 731 2.97 22.08 -2.43
C GLN A 731 2.80 20.65 -2.96
N ASN A 732 3.22 20.42 -4.21
CA ASN A 732 3.17 19.16 -4.93
C ASN A 732 1.78 18.50 -5.05
N THR A 733 0.69 19.23 -4.75
CA THR A 733 -0.68 18.74 -4.85
C THR A 733 -1.31 19.13 -6.18
N PRO A 734 -1.70 18.19 -7.04
CA PRO A 734 -2.46 18.48 -8.24
C PRO A 734 -3.94 18.73 -7.89
N LYS A 735 -4.61 19.67 -8.55
CA LYS A 735 -6.07 19.86 -8.39
C LYS A 735 -6.86 18.68 -8.93
N HIS A 736 -6.45 18.12 -10.06
CA HIS A 736 -7.12 17.00 -10.72
C HIS A 736 -6.15 15.87 -10.89
N SER A 737 -6.58 14.66 -10.58
CA SER A 737 -5.87 13.43 -10.90
C SER A 737 -6.84 12.32 -11.30
N ALA A 738 -6.39 11.46 -12.21
CA ALA A 738 -7.16 10.31 -12.65
C ALA A 738 -6.24 9.12 -12.92
N SER A 739 -6.75 7.93 -12.71
CA SER A 739 -6.07 6.69 -13.05
C SER A 739 -7.06 5.68 -13.62
N LEU A 740 -6.58 4.88 -14.54
CA LEU A 740 -7.29 3.75 -15.11
C LEU A 740 -6.32 2.59 -15.26
N TRP A 741 -6.75 1.41 -14.89
CA TRP A 741 -6.15 0.17 -15.34
C TRP A 741 -7.25 -0.79 -15.75
N THR A 742 -7.11 -1.44 -16.90
CA THR A 742 -8.06 -2.44 -17.36
C THR A 742 -7.33 -3.65 -17.94
N ARG A 743 -7.93 -4.83 -17.76
CA ARG A 743 -7.45 -6.09 -18.32
C ARG A 743 -8.61 -6.85 -18.95
N TYR A 744 -8.43 -7.21 -20.22
CA TYR A 744 -9.35 -8.03 -20.98
C TYR A 744 -8.70 -9.35 -21.38
N ASN A 745 -9.31 -10.49 -21.05
CA ASN A 745 -8.84 -11.82 -21.42
C ASN A 745 -9.69 -12.36 -22.58
N MET A 746 -9.03 -12.81 -23.64
CA MET A 746 -9.71 -13.32 -24.83
C MET A 746 -10.41 -14.66 -24.55
N GLU A 747 -11.67 -14.77 -25.00
CA GLU A 747 -12.47 -15.99 -24.87
C GLU A 747 -12.52 -16.82 -26.17
N SER A 748 -12.10 -16.24 -27.29
CA SER A 748 -12.07 -16.92 -28.58
C SER A 748 -11.24 -18.20 -28.50
N ARG A 749 -11.73 -19.28 -29.08
CA ARG A 749 -11.08 -20.61 -29.08
C ARG A 749 -9.62 -20.57 -29.52
N THR A 750 -9.30 -19.75 -30.52
CA THR A 750 -7.96 -19.58 -31.12
C THR A 750 -7.04 -18.70 -30.27
N LEU A 751 -7.62 -17.71 -29.52
CA LEU A 751 -6.88 -16.72 -28.75
C LEU A 751 -7.02 -16.94 -27.24
N LYS A 752 -7.59 -18.07 -26.81
CA LYS A 752 -7.79 -18.42 -25.40
C LYS A 752 -6.45 -18.43 -24.68
N GLY A 753 -6.41 -17.72 -23.54
CA GLY A 753 -5.20 -17.57 -22.74
C GLY A 753 -4.42 -16.28 -22.99
N ILE A 754 -4.74 -15.53 -24.06
CA ILE A 754 -4.18 -14.19 -24.29
C ILE A 754 -5.02 -13.16 -23.53
N GLY A 755 -4.35 -12.23 -22.86
CA GLY A 755 -4.96 -11.08 -22.20
C GLY A 755 -4.23 -9.79 -22.58
N PHE A 756 -4.96 -8.69 -22.61
CA PHE A 756 -4.42 -7.35 -22.84
C PHE A 756 -4.71 -6.46 -21.63
N GLY A 757 -3.69 -5.72 -21.19
CA GLY A 757 -3.80 -4.69 -20.19
C GLY A 757 -3.57 -3.32 -20.78
N ALA A 758 -4.29 -2.31 -20.29
CA ALA A 758 -4.07 -0.91 -20.64
C ALA A 758 -4.22 -0.04 -19.39
N GLY A 759 -3.35 0.94 -19.24
CA GLY A 759 -3.31 1.88 -18.13
C GLY A 759 -3.21 3.32 -18.60
N LEU A 760 -3.84 4.22 -17.85
CA LEU A 760 -3.68 5.67 -18.00
C LEU A 760 -3.50 6.29 -16.61
N GLN A 761 -2.58 7.23 -16.50
CA GLN A 761 -2.39 8.06 -15.32
C GLN A 761 -2.35 9.53 -15.75
N TYR A 762 -3.24 10.32 -15.19
CA TYR A 762 -3.28 11.77 -15.36
C TYR A 762 -3.02 12.48 -14.05
N SER A 763 -2.21 13.52 -14.08
CA SER A 763 -2.00 14.46 -12.99
C SER A 763 -2.02 15.88 -13.53
N GLY A 764 -2.82 16.75 -12.97
CA GLY A 764 -2.79 18.19 -13.25
C GLY A 764 -1.44 18.81 -12.85
N ASN A 765 -1.27 20.08 -13.16
CA ASN A 765 -0.08 20.84 -12.80
C ASN A 765 0.10 20.90 -11.27
N LYS A 766 1.36 21.00 -10.82
CA LYS A 766 1.74 21.06 -9.42
C LYS A 766 2.57 22.31 -9.14
N LEU A 767 2.41 22.82 -7.92
CA LEU A 767 3.23 23.90 -7.39
C LEU A 767 4.21 23.30 -6.36
N PRO A 768 5.48 23.04 -6.72
CA PRO A 768 6.43 22.44 -5.78
C PRO A 768 6.96 23.40 -4.73
N LEU A 769 7.00 24.70 -5.06
CA LEU A 769 7.38 25.81 -4.17
C LEU A 769 6.29 26.87 -4.21
N TYR A 770 6.19 27.70 -3.19
CA TYR A 770 5.29 28.86 -3.17
C TYR A 770 5.79 30.03 -4.05
N ILE A 771 6.86 29.80 -4.81
CA ILE A 771 7.35 30.72 -5.84
C ILE A 771 6.53 30.51 -7.11
N ARG A 772 5.87 31.57 -7.59
CA ARG A 772 4.90 31.48 -8.71
C ARG A 772 5.50 31.13 -10.07
N ASP A 773 6.79 31.32 -10.25
CA ASP A 773 7.53 31.02 -11.48
C ASP A 773 8.00 29.58 -11.61
N PHE A 774 7.77 28.75 -10.58
CA PHE A 774 8.15 27.35 -10.57
C PHE A 774 6.92 26.43 -10.48
N THR A 775 6.39 26.05 -11.64
CA THR A 775 5.27 25.14 -11.76
C THR A 775 5.67 23.92 -12.58
N LEU A 776 5.38 22.72 -12.07
CA LEU A 776 5.51 21.49 -12.84
C LEU A 776 4.27 21.30 -13.73
N PRO A 777 4.43 21.05 -15.04
CA PRO A 777 3.33 20.84 -15.95
C PRO A 777 2.56 19.56 -15.60
N GLY A 778 1.26 19.55 -15.89
CA GLY A 778 0.45 18.34 -15.83
C GLY A 778 0.89 17.33 -16.89
N PHE A 779 0.58 16.06 -16.65
CA PHE A 779 0.96 14.99 -17.55
C PHE A 779 -0.12 13.91 -17.68
N THR A 780 -0.10 13.21 -18.80
CA THR A 780 -0.79 11.94 -19.02
C THR A 780 0.24 10.91 -19.48
N VAL A 781 0.25 9.76 -18.81
CA VAL A 781 1.11 8.62 -19.14
C VAL A 781 0.24 7.41 -19.41
N ALA A 782 0.57 6.67 -20.47
CA ALA A 782 -0.13 5.46 -20.85
C ALA A 782 0.79 4.24 -20.69
N ASP A 783 0.23 3.14 -20.20
CA ASP A 783 0.88 1.85 -20.02
C ASP A 783 0.11 0.78 -20.81
N ALA A 784 0.81 -0.28 -21.23
CA ALA A 784 0.21 -1.44 -21.88
C ALA A 784 0.79 -2.73 -21.32
N ALA A 785 0.01 -3.80 -21.37
CA ALA A 785 0.49 -5.13 -21.01
C ALA A 785 -0.12 -6.21 -21.91
N ILE A 786 0.62 -7.28 -22.10
CA ILE A 786 0.18 -8.49 -22.77
C ILE A 786 0.44 -9.66 -21.82
N TYR A 787 -0.56 -10.51 -21.66
CA TYR A 787 -0.50 -11.71 -20.85
C TYR A 787 -0.75 -12.93 -21.72
N TYR A 788 -0.09 -14.02 -21.43
CA TYR A 788 -0.34 -15.28 -22.08
C TYR A 788 -0.24 -16.43 -21.08
N THR A 789 -1.34 -17.18 -20.97
CA THR A 789 -1.41 -18.41 -20.18
C THR A 789 -1.86 -19.53 -21.13
N PRO A 790 -0.92 -20.38 -21.61
CA PRO A 790 -1.28 -21.48 -22.50
C PRO A 790 -2.34 -22.38 -21.86
N ALA A 791 -3.22 -22.94 -22.69
CA ALA A 791 -4.27 -23.85 -22.20
C ALA A 791 -3.64 -25.05 -21.46
N ALA A 792 -4.21 -25.40 -20.30
CA ALA A 792 -3.72 -26.44 -19.41
C ALA A 792 -2.26 -26.27 -18.92
N SER A 793 -1.65 -25.12 -19.13
CA SER A 793 -0.30 -24.81 -18.67
C SER A 793 -0.29 -24.26 -17.25
N ARG A 794 0.77 -24.57 -16.53
CA ARG A 794 1.11 -23.95 -15.24
C ARG A 794 1.95 -22.68 -15.39
N VAL A 795 2.29 -22.30 -16.63
CA VAL A 795 3.10 -21.12 -16.94
C VAL A 795 2.21 -19.96 -17.34
N GLN A 796 2.49 -18.81 -16.82
CA GLN A 796 1.95 -17.52 -17.26
C GLN A 796 3.10 -16.63 -17.69
N LEU A 797 2.99 -16.04 -18.87
CA LEU A 797 3.90 -15.03 -19.39
C LEU A 797 3.23 -13.66 -19.33
N ALA A 798 4.00 -12.63 -19.00
CA ALA A 798 3.53 -11.25 -19.06
C ALA A 798 4.62 -10.35 -19.63
N MET A 799 4.21 -9.35 -20.40
CA MET A 799 5.04 -8.24 -20.85
C MET A 799 4.31 -6.94 -20.53
N ASN A 800 4.94 -6.07 -19.78
CA ASN A 800 4.44 -4.73 -19.46
C ASN A 800 5.33 -3.69 -20.14
N ILE A 801 4.71 -2.71 -20.79
CA ILE A 801 5.35 -1.53 -21.37
C ILE A 801 4.79 -0.31 -20.65
N ASN A 802 5.60 0.27 -19.78
CA ASN A 802 5.21 1.47 -19.06
C ASN A 802 5.64 2.72 -19.84
N ASN A 803 4.84 3.79 -19.77
CA ASN A 803 5.06 5.04 -20.48
C ASN A 803 5.30 4.80 -21.99
N ILE A 804 4.34 4.16 -22.66
CA ILE A 804 4.47 3.70 -24.07
C ILE A 804 4.86 4.81 -25.04
N PHE A 805 4.43 6.05 -24.78
CA PHE A 805 4.72 7.23 -25.60
C PHE A 805 6.03 7.95 -25.24
N ASN A 806 6.80 7.40 -24.29
CA ASN A 806 8.04 7.97 -23.77
C ASN A 806 7.92 9.45 -23.35
N LYS A 807 6.79 9.79 -22.71
CA LYS A 807 6.53 11.14 -22.22
C LYS A 807 7.50 11.51 -21.11
N THR A 808 8.16 12.66 -21.23
CA THR A 808 8.92 13.28 -20.13
C THR A 808 7.92 14.00 -19.21
N TYR A 809 8.00 13.72 -17.91
CA TYR A 809 7.13 14.31 -16.89
C TYR A 809 7.83 14.33 -15.53
N TRP A 810 7.28 15.09 -14.57
CA TRP A 810 7.81 15.19 -13.22
C TRP A 810 6.74 14.82 -12.19
N VAL A 811 7.05 13.90 -11.28
CA VAL A 811 6.13 13.50 -10.20
C VAL A 811 6.07 14.54 -9.09
N GLY A 812 7.12 15.33 -8.90
CA GLY A 812 7.22 16.39 -7.91
C GLY A 812 8.55 17.11 -8.00
N ALA A 813 8.75 18.09 -7.13
CA ALA A 813 10.04 18.74 -6.89
C ALA A 813 10.06 19.32 -5.47
N GLN A 814 11.25 19.55 -4.95
CA GLN A 814 11.47 20.26 -3.68
C GLN A 814 12.05 21.67 -3.92
N ASN A 815 12.91 21.80 -4.91
CA ASN A 815 13.51 23.05 -5.36
C ASN A 815 14.16 22.85 -6.75
N TYR A 816 14.84 23.85 -7.30
CA TYR A 816 15.52 23.79 -8.60
C TYR A 816 16.63 22.73 -8.72
N LEU A 817 17.18 22.25 -7.61
CA LEU A 817 18.22 21.24 -7.56
C LEU A 817 17.68 19.84 -7.23
N ARG A 818 16.35 19.72 -7.08
CA ARG A 818 15.68 18.48 -6.65
C ARG A 818 14.32 18.30 -7.34
N LEU A 819 14.35 18.07 -8.65
CA LEU A 819 13.17 17.68 -9.43
C LEU A 819 13.14 16.15 -9.52
N PHE A 820 11.93 15.59 -9.52
CA PHE A 820 11.74 14.14 -9.60
C PHE A 820 11.08 13.77 -10.93
N PRO A 821 11.87 13.55 -12.01
CA PRO A 821 11.34 13.13 -13.31
C PRO A 821 10.75 11.72 -13.22
N GLY A 822 9.64 11.51 -13.92
CA GLY A 822 9.03 10.19 -14.05
C GLY A 822 9.86 9.25 -14.92
N THR A 823 9.68 7.96 -14.72
CA THR A 823 10.39 6.92 -15.46
C THR A 823 10.05 7.01 -16.95
N PRO A 824 11.05 7.06 -17.86
CA PRO A 824 10.84 6.98 -19.31
C PRO A 824 10.28 5.61 -19.71
N ARG A 825 9.96 5.44 -20.98
CA ARG A 825 9.46 4.15 -21.49
C ARG A 825 10.39 3.01 -21.07
N ASN A 826 9.78 1.98 -20.46
CA ASN A 826 10.47 0.78 -20.02
C ASN A 826 9.61 -0.45 -20.26
N VAL A 827 10.28 -1.58 -20.41
CA VAL A 827 9.67 -2.88 -20.71
C VAL A 827 10.10 -3.87 -19.63
N MET A 828 9.14 -4.65 -19.13
CA MET A 828 9.35 -5.73 -18.20
C MET A 828 8.70 -7.00 -18.70
N PHE A 829 9.47 -8.10 -18.73
CA PHE A 829 8.98 -9.45 -18.98
C PHE A 829 8.88 -10.22 -17.68
N ASN A 830 7.85 -11.03 -17.55
CA ASN A 830 7.64 -11.89 -16.38
C ASN A 830 7.25 -13.30 -16.83
N VAL A 831 7.80 -14.29 -16.17
CA VAL A 831 7.40 -15.70 -16.26
C VAL A 831 7.01 -16.16 -14.86
N THR A 832 5.77 -16.63 -14.73
CA THR A 832 5.26 -17.21 -13.48
C THR A 832 4.92 -18.68 -13.70
N TYR A 833 5.44 -19.55 -12.84
CA TYR A 833 5.16 -20.98 -12.83
C TYR A 833 4.39 -21.36 -11.56
N ARG A 834 3.26 -22.05 -11.73
CA ARG A 834 2.42 -22.53 -10.63
C ARG A 834 2.49 -24.05 -10.56
N ILE A 835 2.92 -24.56 -9.37
CA ILE A 835 3.10 -26.01 -9.14
C ILE A 835 1.81 -26.61 -8.61
#